data_ffac141132236241545a5a9d03d3579e
#
_entry.id   ffac141132236241545a5a9d03d3579e
#
_cell.length_a   1.000
_cell.length_b   1.000
_cell.length_c   1.000
_cell.angle_alpha   90.00
_cell.angle_beta   90.00
_cell.angle_gamma   90.00
#
_symmetry.space_group_name_H-M   'P 1'
#
loop_
_entity.id
_entity.type
_entity.pdbx_description
1 polymer ?
#
loop_
_entity_poly.entity_id
_entity_poly.type
_entity_poly.pdbx_seq_one_letter_code
_entity_poly.pdbx_strand_id
1 'polypeptide(L)'
;MDNKIPPQWNDFYLKDVSFVNLMMRRIYNVLIVANPYDAFMLEDDGRIEEKIYNEYMELGLRYPPTFTQESTIEEAEKILETTNIDLVLCMPGNADNDAFAVARAIKERFPHLHCIVLTPFSHGITRRMQNEDLSIFDYVFCWLGNTNLILSIIKLVEDKMNLEHDILEGGVQMILLVEDSIRFYSSILPNLYNYILLQSQRFSTEALNRHAATLRMRGRPKVVLARTYEEALGIYERFAGNVLGVISDARFPVNGEKDPEAGIKLLRAIHARNEYVPLIMESAESENRERAEAEGFRFVDKNSKKMSLDLRRLMEEHMGFGDFIFRDPKTRAEILRIHSLKELQDNIFKIPNDSMLYHISRNHMSRWLSARAIFPVSAFLRDITWHKLQDVDAHRQIIYDAIVQYRRIKNQGVVAVFDRKKFDRFSHFARIGEGSLGGKGRGLAFLDNIIKRHPDFCKFEGATVQIPKTVVLCTDVFDQFMEQNNLYQIALSDAPDEEILRHFLRAQLPDEFVGDFFAFFEATQSPIAIRSSSLLEDAHYQPFAGVYSTYMIPYLKDKYLMLQMLACAIKGVYASVFYRDSKAYMTATRNVIDQEKMAVILQEVVGKQYGNRYYPNFSGVLRSLNYYPIGDEKAEEGIASLALGLGKYIVDGGQTLRVSPYHPHQVLQLSELETALRETQTQFYALDMSRVGEDFQVDDGFNILKLKVKDAVADQSLTYIASTYDPYDQMIRDGIYEGGRKVISFAGVLQQGVFPLPELLQMTMKYGAEEMRRPVEVEFACNLNADRTGQLYLLQIRPIVDSKQMLDEDVAAIPDEQCLLRSHHSLGHGINEDVTDVVYVKTDDNFTAMNNPAIADEIERINRKFLAEGRGYVLVGPGRWGSSDPWLGIPVKWPHISASQVIAEVALKHYHVDPSQGTHFFQNLTSFGVGYFTIDSRNGGVYRKELLDAMPAVEETRFVRHVRFDKPLRILMDGKKQEGAVLI
;
A
#
# COMPACT_ATOMS: atom_id res chain seq x y z
N MET A 1 -38.70 7.48 -2.91
CA MET A 1 -38.85 7.94 -1.49
C MET A 1 -37.44 8.21 -1.02
N ASP A 2 -37.08 9.49 -0.95
CA ASP A 2 -35.76 9.95 -0.56
C ASP A 2 -35.56 9.73 0.95
N ASN A 3 -34.92 8.65 1.35
CA ASN A 3 -34.42 8.46 2.71
C ASN A 3 -33.11 9.26 2.84
N LYS A 4 -33.26 10.57 3.08
CA LYS A 4 -32.12 11.40 3.48
C LYS A 4 -31.70 10.98 4.89
N ILE A 5 -30.59 10.28 4.99
CA ILE A 5 -29.83 10.12 6.22
C ILE A 5 -29.54 11.52 6.76
N PRO A 6 -29.74 11.80 8.06
CA PRO A 6 -29.46 13.13 8.61
C PRO A 6 -28.03 13.58 8.26
N PRO A 7 -27.81 14.85 7.88
CA PRO A 7 -26.48 15.36 7.47
C PRO A 7 -25.35 15.11 8.48
N GLN A 8 -25.68 14.93 9.74
CA GLN A 8 -24.73 14.60 10.83
C GLN A 8 -24.01 13.26 10.67
N TRP A 9 -24.44 12.39 9.77
CA TRP A 9 -23.86 11.04 9.56
C TRP A 9 -22.95 10.95 8.33
N ASN A 10 -22.94 11.97 7.45
CA ASN A 10 -22.05 12.02 6.29
C ASN A 10 -20.61 12.42 6.66
N ASP A 11 -20.39 13.07 7.81
CA ASP A 11 -19.07 13.50 8.31
C ASP A 11 -18.48 12.56 9.35
N PHE A 12 -18.87 11.30 9.32
CA PHE A 12 -18.40 10.29 10.26
C PHE A 12 -16.93 9.96 9.99
N TYR A 13 -16.02 10.54 10.76
CA TYR A 13 -14.59 10.25 10.72
C TYR A 13 -14.18 9.24 11.79
N LEU A 14 -13.86 8.02 11.37
CA LEU A 14 -13.25 7.03 12.26
C LEU A 14 -11.77 7.40 12.49
N LYS A 15 -11.44 7.80 13.71
CA LYS A 15 -10.05 8.03 14.08
C LYS A 15 -9.26 6.71 13.95
N ASP A 16 -8.29 6.65 13.06
CA ASP A 16 -7.42 5.47 12.96
C ASP A 16 -6.54 5.35 14.20
N VAL A 17 -6.48 4.15 14.78
CA VAL A 17 -5.63 3.83 15.92
C VAL A 17 -4.36 3.16 15.42
N SER A 18 -3.22 3.78 15.69
CA SER A 18 -1.91 3.23 15.37
C SER A 18 -1.46 2.26 16.45
N PHE A 19 -1.49 0.96 16.17
CA PHE A 19 -0.96 -0.06 17.10
C PHE A 19 0.56 0.03 17.32
N VAL A 20 1.27 0.81 16.50
CA VAL A 20 2.72 1.04 16.67
C VAL A 20 3.02 1.72 18.00
N ASN A 21 2.14 2.63 18.43
CA ASN A 21 2.28 3.41 19.67
C ASN A 21 1.83 2.66 20.93
N LEU A 22 1.25 1.46 20.80
CA LEU A 22 0.80 0.66 21.95
C LEU A 22 1.93 -0.23 22.47
N MET A 23 1.87 -0.57 23.76
CA MET A 23 2.86 -1.43 24.43
C MET A 23 4.29 -0.91 24.27
N MET A 24 4.50 0.38 24.51
CA MET A 24 5.80 1.03 24.37
C MET A 24 6.81 0.59 25.45
N ARG A 25 6.33 0.25 26.64
CA ARG A 25 7.16 -0.22 27.74
C ARG A 25 7.09 -1.74 27.81
N ARG A 26 8.27 -2.40 27.80
CA ARG A 26 8.40 -3.85 27.80
C ARG A 26 9.49 -4.30 28.73
N ILE A 27 9.40 -5.55 29.16
CA ILE A 27 10.43 -6.24 29.94
C ILE A 27 11.36 -6.96 28.94
N TYR A 28 12.60 -6.51 28.86
CA TYR A 28 13.65 -7.12 28.03
C TYR A 28 14.64 -7.93 28.85
N ASN A 29 14.98 -7.47 30.07
CA ASN A 29 15.98 -8.09 30.93
C ASN A 29 15.39 -8.41 32.30
N VAL A 30 15.45 -9.66 32.69
CA VAL A 30 14.96 -10.18 33.96
C VAL A 30 16.13 -10.69 34.78
N LEU A 31 16.29 -10.18 35.99
CA LEU A 31 17.27 -10.69 36.97
C LEU A 31 16.55 -11.65 37.95
N ILE A 32 17.05 -12.86 38.05
CA ILE A 32 16.60 -13.87 39.02
C ILE A 32 17.61 -13.88 40.18
N VAL A 33 17.12 -13.59 41.37
CA VAL A 33 17.94 -13.70 42.61
C VAL A 33 17.43 -14.91 43.41
N ALA A 34 18.19 -16.00 43.35
CA ALA A 34 17.80 -17.27 43.95
C ALA A 34 19.07 -18.09 44.27
N ASN A 35 18.98 -19.00 45.26
CA ASN A 35 20.06 -19.96 45.39
C ASN A 35 20.18 -20.88 44.19
N PRO A 36 21.34 -21.51 43.90
CA PRO A 36 21.53 -22.28 42.68
C PRO A 36 20.53 -23.42 42.45
N TYR A 37 20.01 -24.03 43.51
CA TYR A 37 19.03 -25.11 43.38
C TYR A 37 17.65 -24.58 43.06
N ASP A 38 17.19 -23.52 43.71
CA ASP A 38 15.88 -22.92 43.45
C ASP A 38 15.87 -22.26 42.06
N ALA A 39 16.99 -21.65 41.64
CA ALA A 39 17.14 -21.10 40.30
C ALA A 39 17.05 -22.21 39.25
N PHE A 40 17.77 -23.33 39.45
CA PHE A 40 17.70 -24.47 38.53
C PHE A 40 16.28 -25.07 38.44
N MET A 41 15.57 -25.11 39.54
CA MET A 41 14.15 -25.52 39.58
C MET A 41 13.24 -24.49 38.88
N LEU A 42 13.52 -23.22 39.02
CA LEU A 42 12.79 -22.14 38.33
C LEU A 42 13.05 -22.18 36.83
N GLU A 43 14.32 -22.43 36.44
CA GLU A 43 14.73 -22.56 35.06
C GLU A 43 14.21 -23.84 34.39
N ASP A 44 13.47 -24.69 35.10
CA ASP A 44 12.96 -25.96 34.58
C ASP A 44 14.08 -26.77 33.92
N ASP A 45 15.06 -27.13 34.73
CA ASP A 45 16.30 -27.81 34.31
C ASP A 45 17.18 -27.02 33.34
N GLY A 46 17.24 -25.70 33.48
CA GLY A 46 18.06 -24.82 32.66
C GLY A 46 17.45 -24.45 31.29
N ARG A 47 16.15 -24.60 31.11
CA ARG A 47 15.47 -24.36 29.82
C ARG A 47 14.43 -23.23 29.86
N ILE A 48 14.47 -22.37 30.87
CA ILE A 48 13.47 -21.26 30.96
C ILE A 48 13.49 -20.33 29.73
N GLU A 49 14.68 -19.97 29.26
CA GLU A 49 14.82 -19.13 28.08
C GLU A 49 14.25 -19.82 26.84
N GLU A 50 14.57 -21.10 26.64
CA GLU A 50 14.04 -21.90 25.53
C GLU A 50 12.51 -21.98 25.59
N LYS A 51 11.95 -22.27 26.79
CA LYS A 51 10.50 -22.38 26.96
C LYS A 51 9.80 -21.03 26.75
N ILE A 52 10.30 -19.95 27.33
CA ILE A 52 9.74 -18.62 27.15
C ILE A 52 9.89 -18.20 25.68
N TYR A 53 11.02 -18.50 25.03
CA TYR A 53 11.21 -18.24 23.61
C TYR A 53 10.16 -18.99 22.76
N ASN A 54 9.95 -20.28 23.02
CA ASN A 54 8.95 -21.09 22.30
C ASN A 54 7.53 -20.57 22.52
N GLU A 55 7.15 -20.22 23.76
CA GLU A 55 5.86 -19.61 24.05
C GLU A 55 5.67 -18.26 23.33
N TYR A 56 6.73 -17.42 23.26
CA TYR A 56 6.68 -16.17 22.50
C TYR A 56 6.47 -16.43 21.02
N MET A 57 7.14 -17.46 20.45
CA MET A 57 6.99 -17.82 19.03
C MET A 57 5.60 -18.41 18.75
N GLU A 58 5.12 -19.33 19.56
CA GLU A 58 3.80 -19.94 19.42
C GLU A 58 2.67 -18.90 19.53
N LEU A 59 2.79 -17.95 20.44
CA LEU A 59 1.83 -16.87 20.64
C LEU A 59 2.01 -15.69 19.68
N GLY A 60 2.99 -15.73 18.77
CA GLY A 60 3.27 -14.66 17.83
C GLY A 60 3.79 -13.38 18.48
N LEU A 61 4.37 -13.47 19.67
CA LEU A 61 4.98 -12.35 20.39
C LEU A 61 6.41 -12.12 19.90
N ARG A 62 6.88 -10.87 20.00
CA ARG A 62 8.25 -10.49 19.63
C ARG A 62 9.05 -10.10 20.86
N TYR A 63 10.37 -10.24 20.77
CA TYR A 63 11.33 -9.84 21.78
C TYR A 63 11.12 -10.59 23.11
N PRO A 64 11.40 -11.91 23.14
CA PRO A 64 11.43 -12.65 24.41
C PRO A 64 12.47 -12.04 25.33
N PRO A 65 12.22 -11.96 26.64
CA PRO A 65 13.18 -11.43 27.62
C PRO A 65 14.38 -12.35 27.78
N THR A 66 15.51 -11.77 28.11
CA THR A 66 16.73 -12.47 28.55
C THR A 66 16.74 -12.59 30.06
N PHE A 67 17.32 -13.67 30.56
CA PHE A 67 17.38 -13.94 32.00
C PHE A 67 18.83 -13.96 32.47
N THR A 68 19.08 -13.26 33.56
CA THR A 68 20.36 -13.27 34.27
C THR A 68 20.11 -13.79 35.67
N GLN A 69 20.99 -14.63 36.18
CA GLN A 69 20.84 -15.25 37.48
C GLN A 69 21.99 -14.88 38.37
N GLU A 70 21.68 -14.51 39.66
CA GLU A 70 22.63 -14.28 40.71
C GLU A 70 22.15 -14.91 42.04
N SER A 71 23.09 -15.20 42.91
CA SER A 71 22.74 -15.94 44.15
C SER A 71 22.80 -15.07 45.40
N THR A 72 23.46 -13.95 45.35
CA THR A 72 23.67 -13.04 46.49
C THR A 72 23.19 -11.62 46.18
N ILE A 73 22.93 -10.84 47.24
CA ILE A 73 22.54 -9.43 47.09
C ILE A 73 23.67 -8.65 46.43
N GLU A 74 24.93 -8.87 46.83
CA GLU A 74 26.08 -8.14 46.33
C GLU A 74 26.32 -8.39 44.83
N GLU A 75 26.14 -9.61 44.37
CA GLU A 75 26.19 -9.97 42.94
C GLU A 75 25.05 -9.32 42.17
N ALA A 76 23.83 -9.38 42.69
CA ALA A 76 22.64 -8.77 42.10
C ALA A 76 22.82 -7.25 41.98
N GLU A 77 23.31 -6.56 43.04
CA GLU A 77 23.56 -5.12 43.00
C GLU A 77 24.59 -4.73 41.92
N LYS A 78 25.66 -5.53 41.79
CA LYS A 78 26.70 -5.31 40.77
C LYS A 78 26.11 -5.41 39.32
N ILE A 79 25.23 -6.38 39.08
CA ILE A 79 24.54 -6.50 37.80
C ILE A 79 23.61 -5.30 37.57
N LEU A 80 22.86 -4.87 38.59
CA LEU A 80 21.96 -3.72 38.51
C LEU A 80 22.68 -2.40 38.24
N GLU A 81 23.96 -2.28 38.65
CA GLU A 81 24.79 -1.11 38.34
C GLU A 81 25.36 -1.12 36.91
N THR A 82 25.56 -2.30 36.32
CA THR A 82 26.25 -2.46 35.03
C THR A 82 25.33 -2.79 33.87
N THR A 83 24.15 -3.34 34.17
CA THR A 83 23.16 -3.82 33.14
C THR A 83 21.80 -3.22 33.40
N ASN A 84 21.13 -2.79 32.34
CA ASN A 84 19.76 -2.29 32.43
C ASN A 84 18.82 -3.47 32.67
N ILE A 85 18.38 -3.67 33.91
CA ILE A 85 17.37 -4.69 34.30
C ILE A 85 15.99 -4.05 34.40
N ASP A 86 14.97 -4.68 33.83
CA ASP A 86 13.59 -4.19 33.83
C ASP A 86 12.76 -4.82 34.95
N LEU A 87 13.08 -6.04 35.36
CA LEU A 87 12.35 -6.82 36.36
C LEU A 87 13.28 -7.68 37.19
N VAL A 88 13.07 -7.71 38.50
CA VAL A 88 13.76 -8.62 39.42
C VAL A 88 12.78 -9.64 40.00
N LEU A 89 13.14 -10.90 39.94
CA LEU A 89 12.44 -12.02 40.55
C LEU A 89 13.27 -12.55 41.70
N CYS A 90 12.80 -12.40 42.95
CA CYS A 90 13.49 -12.88 44.16
C CYS A 90 12.82 -14.17 44.66
N MET A 91 13.60 -15.23 44.87
CA MET A 91 13.15 -16.46 45.49
C MET A 91 13.74 -16.63 46.91
N PRO A 92 13.00 -17.18 47.88
CA PRO A 92 13.49 -17.41 49.24
C PRO A 92 14.61 -18.46 49.24
N GLY A 93 15.78 -18.06 49.78
CA GLY A 93 16.88 -18.95 50.10
C GLY A 93 16.83 -19.42 51.54
N ASN A 94 17.92 -20.02 52.03
CA ASN A 94 18.14 -20.35 53.46
C ASN A 94 18.23 -19.07 54.32
N ALA A 95 18.22 -19.19 55.65
CA ALA A 95 18.03 -18.13 56.62
C ALA A 95 18.92 -16.85 56.41
N ASP A 96 20.04 -16.94 55.65
CA ASP A 96 20.92 -15.85 55.36
C ASP A 96 20.58 -15.11 54.04
N ASN A 97 19.74 -15.69 53.11
CA ASN A 97 19.27 -15.09 51.87
C ASN A 97 17.72 -15.15 51.80
N ASP A 98 17.10 -14.36 52.62
CA ASP A 98 15.66 -14.21 52.64
C ASP A 98 15.16 -13.33 51.45
N ALA A 99 14.31 -13.89 50.59
CA ALA A 99 13.80 -13.17 49.41
C ALA A 99 13.14 -11.82 49.75
N PHE A 100 12.49 -11.69 50.88
CA PHE A 100 11.88 -10.44 51.33
C PHE A 100 12.96 -9.41 51.74
N ALA A 101 14.03 -9.86 52.41
CA ALA A 101 15.15 -8.99 52.74
C ALA A 101 15.94 -8.54 51.47
N VAL A 102 16.23 -9.47 50.58
CA VAL A 102 16.83 -9.22 49.27
C VAL A 102 16.03 -8.20 48.44
N ALA A 103 14.75 -8.44 48.29
CA ALA A 103 13.86 -7.58 47.53
C ALA A 103 13.72 -6.20 48.16
N ARG A 104 13.74 -6.11 49.50
CA ARG A 104 13.71 -4.83 50.23
C ARG A 104 14.99 -4.05 50.02
N ALA A 105 16.14 -4.66 50.12
CA ALA A 105 17.45 -4.01 49.88
C ALA A 105 17.55 -3.47 48.46
N ILE A 106 17.11 -4.26 47.47
CA ILE A 106 17.04 -3.84 46.05
C ILE A 106 16.10 -2.62 45.90
N LYS A 107 14.90 -2.65 46.48
CA LYS A 107 13.94 -1.55 46.41
C LYS A 107 14.41 -0.27 47.12
N GLU A 108 15.13 -0.38 48.24
CA GLU A 108 15.72 0.79 48.91
C GLU A 108 16.73 1.50 48.02
N ARG A 109 17.53 0.74 47.27
CA ARG A 109 18.57 1.30 46.40
C ARG A 109 18.07 1.66 45.00
N PHE A 110 17.11 0.90 44.47
CA PHE A 110 16.49 1.07 43.15
C PHE A 110 14.94 1.16 43.24
N PRO A 111 14.37 2.23 43.77
CA PRO A 111 12.91 2.35 44.06
C PRO A 111 12.01 2.17 42.88
N HIS A 112 12.47 2.51 41.69
CA HIS A 112 11.67 2.44 40.46
C HIS A 112 11.70 1.07 39.78
N LEU A 113 12.62 0.19 40.21
CA LEU A 113 12.76 -1.14 39.62
C LEU A 113 11.60 -2.05 40.04
N HIS A 114 10.99 -2.77 39.09
CA HIS A 114 9.95 -3.74 39.43
C HIS A 114 10.57 -4.94 40.14
N CYS A 115 10.08 -5.22 41.35
CA CYS A 115 10.56 -6.31 42.18
C CYS A 115 9.42 -7.22 42.63
N ILE A 116 9.54 -8.48 42.29
CA ILE A 116 8.56 -9.53 42.60
C ILE A 116 9.17 -10.64 43.43
N VAL A 117 8.45 -11.03 44.44
CA VAL A 117 8.84 -12.15 45.31
C VAL A 117 8.10 -13.42 44.88
N LEU A 118 8.84 -14.49 44.62
CA LEU A 118 8.32 -15.82 44.35
C LEU A 118 8.49 -16.68 45.62
N THR A 119 7.42 -17.23 46.12
CA THR A 119 7.47 -18.06 47.35
C THR A 119 7.00 -19.47 47.09
N PRO A 120 7.59 -20.52 47.69
CA PRO A 120 6.95 -21.81 47.76
C PRO A 120 5.72 -21.73 48.68
N PHE A 121 4.68 -22.54 48.37
CA PHE A 121 3.50 -22.60 49.22
C PHE A 121 3.80 -23.43 50.50
N SER A 122 4.00 -22.73 51.61
CA SER A 122 4.17 -23.37 52.92
C SER A 122 3.43 -22.63 54.03
N HIS A 123 3.00 -23.34 55.05
CA HIS A 123 2.34 -22.74 56.23
C HIS A 123 3.24 -21.72 56.95
N GLY A 124 4.55 -21.94 56.96
CA GLY A 124 5.53 -21.02 57.55
C GLY A 124 5.57 -19.68 56.87
N ILE A 125 5.59 -19.68 55.53
CA ILE A 125 5.60 -18.48 54.68
C ILE A 125 4.26 -17.75 54.78
N THR A 126 3.14 -18.44 54.78
CA THR A 126 1.81 -17.84 54.97
C THR A 126 1.72 -17.06 56.28
N ARG A 127 2.26 -17.59 57.36
CA ARG A 127 2.29 -16.94 58.70
C ARG A 127 3.22 -15.75 58.72
N ARG A 128 4.37 -15.81 58.02
CA ARG A 128 5.31 -14.71 57.84
C ARG A 128 4.72 -13.57 57.01
N MET A 129 4.07 -13.86 55.91
CA MET A 129 3.43 -12.85 55.03
C MET A 129 2.32 -12.07 55.75
N GLN A 130 1.71 -12.63 56.84
CA GLN A 130 0.75 -11.88 57.67
C GLN A 130 1.40 -10.79 58.51
N ASN A 131 2.71 -10.89 58.76
CA ASN A 131 3.48 -9.95 59.60
C ASN A 131 4.43 -9.05 58.79
N GLU A 132 4.62 -9.28 57.51
CA GLU A 132 5.48 -8.51 56.59
C GLU A 132 4.69 -7.39 55.93
N ASP A 133 5.35 -6.25 55.76
CA ASP A 133 4.83 -5.18 54.91
C ASP A 133 5.04 -5.54 53.42
N LEU A 134 3.99 -6.07 52.81
CA LEU A 134 4.02 -6.46 51.40
C LEU A 134 3.83 -5.28 50.43
N SER A 135 3.57 -4.08 50.92
CA SER A 135 3.35 -2.90 50.09
C SER A 135 4.61 -2.42 49.35
N ILE A 136 5.79 -2.82 49.81
CA ILE A 136 7.11 -2.49 49.25
C ILE A 136 7.31 -3.20 47.91
N PHE A 137 6.73 -4.40 47.75
CA PHE A 137 6.89 -5.19 46.54
C PHE A 137 5.78 -4.93 45.54
N ASP A 138 6.09 -4.98 44.25
CA ASP A 138 5.04 -4.84 43.23
C ASP A 138 4.01 -5.95 43.36
N TYR A 139 4.47 -7.21 43.45
CA TYR A 139 3.63 -8.39 43.69
C TYR A 139 4.43 -9.47 44.43
N VAL A 140 3.69 -10.37 45.07
CA VAL A 140 4.20 -11.62 45.65
C VAL A 140 3.45 -12.78 44.99
N PHE A 141 4.13 -13.79 44.47
CA PHE A 141 3.53 -14.94 43.81
C PHE A 141 3.92 -16.23 44.47
N CYS A 142 3.03 -17.24 44.39
CA CYS A 142 3.32 -18.58 44.79
C CYS A 142 3.85 -19.40 43.61
N TRP A 143 5.07 -19.92 43.71
CA TRP A 143 5.63 -20.79 42.70
C TRP A 143 5.00 -22.18 42.75
N LEU A 144 4.34 -22.57 41.65
CA LEU A 144 3.59 -23.83 41.54
C LEU A 144 4.24 -24.83 40.55
N GLY A 145 5.51 -24.57 40.15
CA GLY A 145 6.22 -25.44 39.23
C GLY A 145 5.80 -25.22 37.77
N ASN A 146 5.24 -24.07 37.43
CA ASN A 146 4.75 -23.76 36.07
C ASN A 146 5.43 -22.52 35.49
N THR A 147 6.19 -22.68 34.40
CA THR A 147 6.87 -21.60 33.69
C THR A 147 5.92 -20.54 33.06
N ASN A 148 4.66 -20.92 32.79
CA ASN A 148 3.64 -19.97 32.35
C ASN A 148 3.33 -18.88 33.39
N LEU A 149 3.64 -19.14 34.68
CA LEU A 149 3.55 -18.11 35.71
C LEU A 149 4.53 -16.95 35.43
N ILE A 150 5.75 -17.23 35.00
CA ILE A 150 6.76 -16.21 34.69
C ILE A 150 6.32 -15.35 33.49
N LEU A 151 5.80 -15.99 32.41
CA LEU A 151 5.19 -15.26 31.31
C LEU A 151 4.07 -14.33 31.81
N SER A 152 3.21 -14.83 32.69
CA SER A 152 2.09 -14.06 33.24
C SER A 152 2.54 -12.89 34.09
N ILE A 153 3.58 -13.06 34.88
CA ILE A 153 4.20 -12.01 35.69
C ILE A 153 4.74 -10.92 34.80
N ILE A 154 5.51 -11.28 33.76
CA ILE A 154 6.03 -10.34 32.79
C ILE A 154 4.89 -9.55 32.14
N LYS A 155 3.84 -10.24 31.67
CA LYS A 155 2.70 -9.57 31.02
C LYS A 155 1.88 -8.71 31.98
N LEU A 156 1.76 -9.08 33.24
CA LEU A 156 1.07 -8.28 34.26
C LEU A 156 1.81 -6.96 34.54
N VAL A 157 3.14 -7.02 34.64
CA VAL A 157 3.96 -5.83 34.83
C VAL A 157 3.91 -4.94 33.58
N GLU A 158 4.07 -5.52 32.39
CA GLU A 158 3.91 -4.80 31.13
C GLU A 158 2.53 -4.13 31.02
N ASP A 159 1.46 -4.84 31.39
CA ASP A 159 0.10 -4.29 31.35
C ASP A 159 -0.06 -3.11 32.32
N LYS A 160 0.47 -3.21 33.54
CA LYS A 160 0.47 -2.13 34.52
C LYS A 160 1.24 -0.88 34.01
N MET A 161 2.42 -1.07 33.39
CA MET A 161 3.23 0.02 32.86
C MET A 161 2.58 0.76 31.69
N ASN A 162 1.78 0.06 30.86
CA ASN A 162 1.22 0.62 29.63
C ASN A 162 -0.28 0.95 29.74
N LEU A 163 -0.97 0.60 30.83
CA LEU A 163 -2.42 0.67 30.93
C LEU A 163 -2.98 2.04 30.55
N GLU A 164 -2.52 3.08 31.22
CA GLU A 164 -3.02 4.44 31.03
C GLU A 164 -2.72 4.98 29.65
N HIS A 165 -1.48 4.80 29.19
CA HIS A 165 -1.06 5.19 27.86
C HIS A 165 -1.88 4.50 26.77
N ASP A 166 -2.01 3.18 26.83
CA ASP A 166 -2.68 2.39 25.79
C ASP A 166 -4.21 2.61 25.77
N ILE A 167 -4.81 2.94 26.91
CA ILE A 167 -6.22 3.35 26.98
C ILE A 167 -6.43 4.73 26.30
N LEU A 168 -5.58 5.71 26.62
CA LEU A 168 -5.70 7.07 26.08
C LEU A 168 -5.37 7.14 24.59
N GLU A 169 -4.34 6.42 24.17
CA GLU A 169 -3.86 6.42 22.77
C GLU A 169 -4.78 5.61 21.86
N GLY A 170 -5.18 4.41 22.30
CA GLY A 170 -5.85 3.43 21.45
C GLY A 170 -7.24 2.99 21.88
N GLY A 171 -7.71 3.36 23.06
CA GLY A 171 -8.95 2.82 23.61
C GLY A 171 -8.87 1.35 24.00
N VAL A 172 -7.66 0.87 24.32
CA VAL A 172 -7.42 -0.54 24.69
C VAL A 172 -8.29 -0.90 25.89
N GLN A 173 -8.82 -2.11 25.89
CA GLN A 173 -9.70 -2.60 26.95
C GLN A 173 -8.92 -3.27 28.07
N MET A 174 -9.50 -3.32 29.28
CA MET A 174 -8.93 -4.06 30.41
C MET A 174 -9.93 -5.04 31.02
N ILE A 175 -9.40 -6.08 31.64
CA ILE A 175 -10.12 -7.00 32.54
C ILE A 175 -9.63 -6.71 33.94
N LEU A 176 -10.54 -6.36 34.84
CA LEU A 176 -10.25 -6.15 36.26
C LEU A 176 -10.38 -7.45 37.00
N LEU A 177 -9.27 -7.96 37.52
CA LEU A 177 -9.24 -9.14 38.41
C LEU A 177 -9.07 -8.66 39.85
N VAL A 178 -10.00 -9.02 40.74
CA VAL A 178 -9.95 -8.64 42.14
C VAL A 178 -9.77 -9.90 43.00
N GLU A 179 -8.57 -10.05 43.57
CA GLU A 179 -8.18 -11.25 44.34
C GLU A 179 -7.04 -10.88 45.31
N ASP A 180 -7.23 -11.11 46.59
CA ASP A 180 -6.21 -10.87 47.65
C ASP A 180 -5.37 -12.10 47.96
N SER A 181 -5.83 -13.28 47.58
CA SER A 181 -5.13 -14.54 47.88
C SER A 181 -4.03 -14.82 46.88
N ILE A 182 -2.78 -14.76 47.34
CA ILE A 182 -1.59 -15.02 46.52
C ILE A 182 -1.67 -16.37 45.79
N ARG A 183 -2.16 -17.39 46.47
CA ARG A 183 -2.34 -18.72 45.88
C ARG A 183 -3.31 -18.72 44.72
N PHE A 184 -4.45 -18.03 44.87
CA PHE A 184 -5.47 -18.05 43.84
C PHE A 184 -5.07 -17.23 42.63
N TYR A 185 -4.61 -15.97 42.78
CA TYR A 185 -4.18 -15.20 41.59
C TYR A 185 -2.96 -15.81 40.92
N SER A 186 -2.02 -16.46 41.67
CA SER A 186 -0.90 -17.20 41.06
C SER A 186 -1.35 -18.37 40.17
N SER A 187 -2.51 -18.98 40.51
CA SER A 187 -3.11 -20.07 39.72
C SER A 187 -3.97 -19.59 38.56
N ILE A 188 -4.69 -18.47 38.69
CA ILE A 188 -5.65 -17.95 37.71
C ILE A 188 -4.93 -17.22 36.57
N LEU A 189 -3.96 -16.37 36.92
CA LEU A 189 -3.28 -15.50 35.93
C LEU A 189 -2.63 -16.25 34.76
N PRO A 190 -1.93 -17.39 34.95
CA PRO A 190 -1.38 -18.16 33.83
C PRO A 190 -2.44 -18.63 32.84
N ASN A 191 -3.57 -19.10 33.32
CA ASN A 191 -4.67 -19.54 32.49
C ASN A 191 -5.37 -18.37 31.80
N LEU A 192 -5.54 -17.27 32.51
CA LEU A 192 -6.15 -16.05 31.97
C LEU A 192 -5.32 -15.43 30.85
N TYR A 193 -4.00 -15.24 31.06
CA TYR A 193 -3.09 -14.71 30.07
C TYR A 193 -2.96 -15.62 28.85
N ASN A 194 -2.77 -16.93 29.07
CA ASN A 194 -2.70 -17.87 27.95
C ASN A 194 -3.97 -17.79 27.10
N TYR A 195 -5.13 -17.75 27.71
CA TYR A 195 -6.40 -17.63 26.99
C TYR A 195 -6.50 -16.31 26.21
N ILE A 196 -6.21 -15.17 26.86
CA ILE A 196 -6.26 -13.84 26.20
C ILE A 196 -5.27 -13.78 25.01
N LEU A 197 -4.06 -14.29 25.19
CA LEU A 197 -3.02 -14.27 24.14
C LEU A 197 -3.41 -15.15 22.96
N LEU A 198 -3.90 -16.36 23.19
CA LEU A 198 -4.39 -17.26 22.14
C LEU A 198 -5.56 -16.65 21.36
N GLN A 199 -6.53 -16.04 22.06
CA GLN A 199 -7.66 -15.40 21.41
C GLN A 199 -7.21 -14.17 20.61
N SER A 200 -6.30 -13.36 21.15
CA SER A 200 -5.75 -12.20 20.44
C SER A 200 -4.96 -12.62 19.21
N GLN A 201 -4.19 -13.72 19.28
CA GLN A 201 -3.52 -14.32 18.14
C GLN A 201 -4.53 -14.80 17.08
N ARG A 202 -5.59 -15.50 17.47
CA ARG A 202 -6.68 -15.89 16.57
C ARG A 202 -7.29 -14.67 15.87
N PHE A 203 -7.58 -13.60 16.61
CA PHE A 203 -8.11 -12.36 16.03
C PHE A 203 -7.10 -11.64 15.14
N SER A 204 -5.80 -11.77 15.42
CA SER A 204 -4.74 -11.19 14.60
C SER A 204 -4.65 -11.82 13.20
N THR A 205 -5.14 -13.05 13.01
CA THR A 205 -5.22 -13.70 11.70
C THR A 205 -6.17 -12.99 10.74
N GLU A 206 -7.07 -12.14 11.24
CA GLU A 206 -7.89 -11.26 10.40
C GLU A 206 -7.11 -10.07 9.81
N ALA A 207 -5.88 -9.83 10.25
CA ALA A 207 -5.02 -8.78 9.73
C ALA A 207 -4.58 -9.08 8.29
N LEU A 208 -4.25 -8.02 7.57
CA LEU A 208 -3.97 -8.08 6.12
C LEU A 208 -2.60 -8.69 5.78
N ASN A 209 -1.64 -8.61 6.71
CA ASN A 209 -0.32 -9.21 6.57
C ASN A 209 0.30 -9.52 7.95
N ARG A 210 1.44 -10.23 7.97
CA ARG A 210 2.13 -10.63 9.22
C ARG A 210 2.53 -9.46 10.11
N HIS A 211 2.95 -8.34 9.52
CA HIS A 211 3.32 -7.15 10.29
C HIS A 211 2.10 -6.55 11.01
N ALA A 212 0.99 -6.37 10.29
CA ALA A 212 -0.26 -5.90 10.88
C ALA A 212 -0.80 -6.86 11.94
N ALA A 213 -0.67 -8.18 11.75
CA ALA A 213 -1.02 -9.19 12.74
C ALA A 213 -0.23 -9.02 14.04
N THR A 214 1.09 -8.88 13.94
CA THR A 214 1.96 -8.65 15.11
C THR A 214 1.64 -7.34 15.83
N LEU A 215 1.36 -6.26 15.09
CA LEU A 215 0.98 -4.99 15.70
C LEU A 215 -0.38 -5.09 16.41
N ARG A 216 -1.35 -5.81 15.84
CA ARG A 216 -2.67 -5.98 16.43
C ARG A 216 -2.61 -6.70 17.81
N MET A 217 -1.64 -7.58 18.04
CA MET A 217 -1.39 -8.20 19.32
C MET A 217 -1.10 -7.20 20.46
N ARG A 218 -0.59 -5.99 20.13
CA ARG A 218 -0.38 -4.91 21.12
C ARG A 218 -1.69 -4.33 21.66
N GLY A 219 -2.77 -4.41 20.89
CA GLY A 219 -4.12 -3.97 21.27
C GLY A 219 -4.91 -5.01 22.07
N ARG A 220 -4.29 -6.10 22.54
CA ARG A 220 -4.95 -7.10 23.37
C ARG A 220 -5.49 -6.48 24.66
N PRO A 221 -6.58 -7.02 25.21
CA PRO A 221 -7.05 -6.59 26.52
C PRO A 221 -5.95 -6.75 27.59
N LYS A 222 -5.82 -5.74 28.45
CA LYS A 222 -4.91 -5.73 29.59
C LYS A 222 -5.53 -6.43 30.78
N VAL A 223 -4.74 -7.08 31.62
CA VAL A 223 -5.19 -7.59 32.92
C VAL A 223 -4.69 -6.68 34.02
N VAL A 224 -5.57 -6.25 34.88
CA VAL A 224 -5.26 -5.44 36.07
C VAL A 224 -5.68 -6.19 37.32
N LEU A 225 -4.71 -6.47 38.18
CA LEU A 225 -4.94 -7.13 39.44
C LEU A 225 -5.10 -6.09 40.56
N ALA A 226 -6.26 -6.12 41.26
CA ALA A 226 -6.51 -5.34 42.45
C ALA A 226 -6.66 -6.30 43.66
N ARG A 227 -6.23 -5.84 44.81
CA ARG A 227 -6.22 -6.68 46.05
C ARG A 227 -7.15 -6.18 47.14
N THR A 228 -7.70 -4.98 46.97
CA THR A 228 -8.63 -4.36 47.93
C THR A 228 -9.82 -3.74 47.19
N TYR A 229 -10.86 -3.43 47.94
CA TYR A 229 -12.08 -2.78 47.43
C TYR A 229 -11.78 -1.40 46.87
N GLU A 230 -11.02 -0.60 47.60
CA GLU A 230 -10.70 0.77 47.26
C GLU A 230 -9.87 0.82 45.97
N GLU A 231 -8.86 -0.06 45.87
CA GLU A 231 -8.03 -0.18 44.67
C GLU A 231 -8.89 -0.58 43.46
N ALA A 232 -9.74 -1.62 43.60
CA ALA A 232 -10.58 -2.10 42.50
C ALA A 232 -11.59 -1.05 42.05
N LEU A 233 -12.27 -0.37 42.98
CA LEU A 233 -13.24 0.66 42.67
C LEU A 233 -12.56 1.89 42.03
N GLY A 234 -11.40 2.34 42.55
CA GLY A 234 -10.65 3.43 42.03
C GLY A 234 -10.15 3.18 40.59
N ILE A 235 -9.66 1.97 40.27
CA ILE A 235 -9.29 1.54 38.93
C ILE A 235 -10.50 1.57 38.01
N TYR A 236 -11.62 1.00 38.47
CA TYR A 236 -12.85 1.00 37.68
C TYR A 236 -13.36 2.41 37.38
N GLU A 237 -13.42 3.30 38.37
CA GLU A 237 -13.88 4.67 38.17
C GLU A 237 -12.99 5.46 37.19
N ARG A 238 -11.68 5.24 37.26
CA ARG A 238 -10.72 5.89 36.36
C ARG A 238 -10.87 5.46 34.92
N PHE A 239 -11.20 4.17 34.67
CA PHE A 239 -11.20 3.56 33.36
C PHE A 239 -12.54 2.92 32.95
N ALA A 240 -13.67 3.37 33.53
CA ALA A 240 -15.00 2.76 33.38
C ALA A 240 -15.42 2.51 31.92
N GLY A 241 -15.03 3.39 30.99
CA GLY A 241 -15.31 3.24 29.56
C GLY A 241 -14.52 2.12 28.85
N ASN A 242 -13.48 1.59 29.49
CA ASN A 242 -12.55 0.62 28.88
C ASN A 242 -12.51 -0.71 29.65
N VAL A 243 -13.46 -0.95 30.54
CA VAL A 243 -13.58 -2.22 31.26
C VAL A 243 -14.35 -3.24 30.43
N LEU A 244 -13.66 -4.28 29.96
CA LEU A 244 -14.26 -5.37 29.19
C LEU A 244 -15.08 -6.32 30.09
N GLY A 245 -14.62 -6.50 31.34
CA GLY A 245 -15.30 -7.26 32.35
C GLY A 245 -14.56 -7.25 33.68
N VAL A 246 -15.26 -7.69 34.76
CA VAL A 246 -14.72 -7.76 36.10
C VAL A 246 -14.84 -9.21 36.61
N ILE A 247 -13.76 -9.75 37.15
CA ILE A 247 -13.66 -11.05 37.80
C ILE A 247 -13.27 -10.75 39.24
N SER A 248 -14.14 -11.06 40.19
CA SER A 248 -13.95 -10.70 41.61
C SER A 248 -14.09 -11.89 42.53
N ASP A 249 -13.14 -12.04 43.43
CA ASP A 249 -13.35 -12.88 44.60
C ASP A 249 -14.55 -12.38 45.41
N ALA A 250 -15.13 -13.23 46.21
CA ALA A 250 -16.22 -12.90 47.13
C ALA A 250 -15.71 -12.14 48.37
N ARG A 251 -14.48 -12.42 48.83
CA ARG A 251 -13.95 -11.96 50.12
C ARG A 251 -12.55 -11.42 50.05
N PHE A 252 -12.39 -10.11 50.24
CA PHE A 252 -11.13 -9.40 50.26
C PHE A 252 -11.21 -8.15 51.16
N PRO A 253 -10.09 -7.44 51.43
CA PRO A 253 -10.07 -6.29 52.32
C PRO A 253 -10.93 -5.11 51.88
N VAL A 254 -11.71 -4.53 52.81
CA VAL A 254 -12.37 -3.21 52.69
C VAL A 254 -11.87 -2.38 53.85
N ASN A 255 -11.31 -1.21 53.62
CA ASN A 255 -10.68 -0.34 54.62
C ASN A 255 -9.63 -1.12 55.51
N GLY A 256 -8.91 -2.06 54.91
CA GLY A 256 -7.87 -2.83 55.59
C GLY A 256 -8.34 -4.08 56.33
N GLU A 257 -9.66 -4.32 56.45
CA GLU A 257 -10.22 -5.49 57.11
C GLU A 257 -10.90 -6.43 56.10
N LYS A 258 -10.71 -7.76 56.25
CA LYS A 258 -11.36 -8.75 55.40
C LYS A 258 -12.86 -8.75 55.57
N ASP A 259 -13.58 -8.46 54.50
CA ASP A 259 -15.03 -8.42 54.43
C ASP A 259 -15.57 -9.59 53.58
N PRO A 260 -16.41 -10.49 54.12
CA PRO A 260 -16.99 -11.61 53.38
C PRO A 260 -17.99 -11.20 52.29
N GLU A 261 -18.44 -9.96 52.32
CA GLU A 261 -19.35 -9.40 51.32
C GLU A 261 -18.67 -8.41 50.35
N ALA A 262 -17.35 -8.24 50.41
CA ALA A 262 -16.61 -7.29 49.61
C ALA A 262 -16.89 -7.44 48.12
N GLY A 263 -16.87 -8.67 47.58
CA GLY A 263 -17.14 -8.96 46.18
C GLY A 263 -18.53 -8.51 45.72
N ILE A 264 -19.56 -8.88 46.50
CA ILE A 264 -20.93 -8.51 46.12
C ILE A 264 -21.18 -7.01 46.22
N LYS A 265 -20.57 -6.33 47.21
CA LYS A 265 -20.61 -4.89 47.35
C LYS A 265 -19.95 -4.18 46.16
N LEU A 266 -18.77 -4.66 45.73
CA LEU A 266 -18.05 -4.14 44.60
C LEU A 266 -18.84 -4.32 43.29
N LEU A 267 -19.31 -5.54 43.04
CA LEU A 267 -20.05 -5.86 41.82
C LEU A 267 -21.37 -5.06 41.73
N ARG A 268 -22.09 -4.86 42.84
CA ARG A 268 -23.27 -3.99 42.92
C ARG A 268 -22.92 -2.53 42.62
N ALA A 269 -21.82 -2.03 43.19
CA ALA A 269 -21.37 -0.64 42.96
C ALA A 269 -21.00 -0.41 41.48
N ILE A 270 -20.41 -1.36 40.81
CA ILE A 270 -20.08 -1.35 39.39
C ILE A 270 -21.37 -1.46 38.54
N HIS A 271 -22.24 -2.41 38.85
CA HIS A 271 -23.52 -2.63 38.18
C HIS A 271 -24.42 -1.40 38.21
N ALA A 272 -24.49 -0.71 39.31
CA ALA A 272 -25.25 0.53 39.46
C ALA A 272 -24.73 1.68 38.55
N ARG A 273 -23.45 1.66 38.23
CA ARG A 273 -22.84 2.66 37.30
C ARG A 273 -22.97 2.26 35.83
N ASN A 274 -22.88 0.94 35.56
CA ASN A 274 -23.01 0.39 34.21
C ASN A 274 -23.54 -1.04 34.28
N GLU A 275 -24.83 -1.21 33.97
CA GLU A 275 -25.51 -2.49 33.97
C GLU A 275 -25.04 -3.49 32.91
N TYR A 276 -24.29 -3.00 31.90
CA TYR A 276 -23.87 -3.82 30.78
C TYR A 276 -22.47 -4.43 30.91
N VAL A 277 -21.70 -4.05 31.93
CA VAL A 277 -20.37 -4.64 32.17
C VAL A 277 -20.55 -6.10 32.67
N PRO A 278 -19.90 -7.11 32.06
CA PRO A 278 -19.89 -8.48 32.56
C PRO A 278 -19.24 -8.57 33.93
N LEU A 279 -19.98 -9.10 34.87
CA LEU A 279 -19.56 -9.25 36.25
C LEU A 279 -19.55 -10.74 36.60
N ILE A 280 -18.38 -11.26 36.98
CA ILE A 280 -18.14 -12.64 37.37
C ILE A 280 -17.65 -12.66 38.80
N MET A 281 -18.33 -13.40 39.66
CA MET A 281 -17.90 -13.69 41.03
C MET A 281 -17.22 -15.03 41.09
N GLU A 282 -16.09 -15.11 41.76
CA GLU A 282 -15.38 -16.35 42.09
C GLU A 282 -15.44 -16.59 43.57
N SER A 283 -15.76 -17.81 43.98
CA SER A 283 -15.73 -18.18 45.40
C SER A 283 -15.50 -19.68 45.59
N ALA A 284 -14.87 -20.05 46.71
CA ALA A 284 -14.76 -21.40 47.17
C ALA A 284 -16.00 -21.86 47.98
N GLU A 285 -16.87 -20.91 48.33
CA GLU A 285 -18.07 -21.16 49.15
C GLU A 285 -19.30 -21.23 48.23
N SER A 286 -20.02 -22.37 48.25
CA SER A 286 -21.16 -22.60 47.34
C SER A 286 -22.36 -21.68 47.62
N GLU A 287 -22.50 -21.16 48.85
CA GLU A 287 -23.55 -20.22 49.22
C GLU A 287 -23.47 -18.90 48.45
N ASN A 288 -22.29 -18.47 48.04
CA ASN A 288 -22.08 -17.27 47.26
C ASN A 288 -22.62 -17.40 45.83
N ARG A 289 -22.87 -18.64 45.34
CA ARG A 289 -23.51 -18.86 44.03
C ARG A 289 -24.92 -18.31 44.01
N GLU A 290 -25.75 -18.69 44.98
CA GLU A 290 -27.14 -18.27 45.05
C GLU A 290 -27.24 -16.74 45.18
N ARG A 291 -26.34 -16.14 45.97
CA ARG A 291 -26.27 -14.70 46.13
C ARG A 291 -25.86 -13.97 44.86
N ALA A 292 -24.85 -14.43 44.14
CA ALA A 292 -24.40 -13.83 42.87
C ALA A 292 -25.49 -13.95 41.79
N GLU A 293 -26.09 -15.13 41.66
CA GLU A 293 -27.14 -15.39 40.65
C GLU A 293 -28.41 -14.59 40.93
N ALA A 294 -28.78 -14.36 42.21
CA ALA A 294 -29.90 -13.52 42.61
C ALA A 294 -29.71 -12.06 42.20
N GLU A 295 -28.45 -11.56 42.15
CA GLU A 295 -28.10 -10.23 41.70
C GLU A 295 -27.85 -10.17 40.16
N GLY A 296 -28.00 -11.29 39.46
CA GLY A 296 -27.77 -11.36 38.03
C GLY A 296 -26.29 -11.53 37.65
N PHE A 297 -25.38 -11.69 38.59
CA PHE A 297 -23.95 -11.91 38.33
C PHE A 297 -23.69 -13.36 37.97
N ARG A 298 -22.55 -13.58 37.23
CA ARG A 298 -22.08 -14.92 36.89
C ARG A 298 -21.20 -15.47 38.01
N PHE A 299 -21.19 -16.78 38.17
CA PHE A 299 -20.47 -17.43 39.26
C PHE A 299 -19.50 -18.49 38.74
N VAL A 300 -18.30 -18.53 39.32
CA VAL A 300 -17.28 -19.56 39.12
C VAL A 300 -16.89 -20.16 40.46
N ASP A 301 -16.93 -21.48 40.56
CA ASP A 301 -16.53 -22.21 41.76
C ASP A 301 -15.01 -22.45 41.72
N LYS A 302 -14.29 -21.84 42.68
CA LYS A 302 -12.84 -21.99 42.84
C LYS A 302 -12.38 -23.43 43.18
N ASN A 303 -13.24 -24.25 43.74
CA ASN A 303 -12.95 -25.65 44.05
C ASN A 303 -13.26 -26.60 42.89
N SER A 304 -13.87 -26.11 41.83
CA SER A 304 -14.20 -26.93 40.68
C SER A 304 -12.93 -27.36 39.91
N LYS A 305 -12.84 -28.65 39.57
CA LYS A 305 -11.80 -29.17 38.66
C LYS A 305 -11.87 -28.56 37.25
N LYS A 306 -13.00 -27.94 36.93
CA LYS A 306 -13.27 -27.28 35.62
C LYS A 306 -13.23 -25.75 35.70
N MET A 307 -12.73 -25.19 36.79
CA MET A 307 -12.74 -23.74 37.04
C MET A 307 -12.22 -22.93 35.81
N SER A 308 -11.07 -23.29 35.28
CA SER A 308 -10.48 -22.61 34.10
C SER A 308 -11.34 -22.73 32.84
N LEU A 309 -12.04 -23.87 32.65
CA LEU A 309 -12.95 -24.06 31.52
C LEU A 309 -14.23 -23.24 31.68
N ASP A 310 -14.77 -23.19 32.91
CA ASP A 310 -15.97 -22.40 33.22
C ASP A 310 -15.69 -20.90 33.06
N LEU A 311 -14.53 -20.43 33.52
CA LEU A 311 -14.09 -19.04 33.34
C LEU A 311 -13.94 -18.70 31.85
N ARG A 312 -13.27 -19.56 31.08
CA ARG A 312 -13.14 -19.37 29.61
C ARG A 312 -14.50 -19.25 28.93
N ARG A 313 -15.42 -20.16 29.24
CA ARG A 313 -16.78 -20.14 28.70
C ARG A 313 -17.50 -18.82 28.98
N LEU A 314 -17.43 -18.32 30.22
CA LEU A 314 -18.04 -17.05 30.60
C LEU A 314 -17.39 -15.85 29.89
N MET A 315 -16.08 -15.87 29.69
CA MET A 315 -15.37 -14.85 28.92
C MET A 315 -15.79 -14.87 27.45
N GLU A 316 -15.95 -16.04 26.86
CA GLU A 316 -16.44 -16.19 25.48
C GLU A 316 -17.88 -15.68 25.34
N GLU A 317 -18.75 -16.06 26.23
CA GLU A 317 -20.18 -15.73 26.17
C GLU A 317 -20.48 -14.27 26.51
N HIS A 318 -19.72 -13.64 27.42
CA HIS A 318 -20.07 -12.34 27.97
C HIS A 318 -19.04 -11.23 27.72
N MET A 319 -17.73 -11.53 27.58
CA MET A 319 -16.68 -10.53 27.36
C MET A 319 -16.31 -10.36 25.89
N GLY A 320 -16.97 -11.08 24.97
CA GLY A 320 -16.81 -10.90 23.51
C GLY A 320 -15.62 -11.63 22.90
N PHE A 321 -14.97 -12.55 23.60
CA PHE A 321 -13.85 -13.34 23.07
C PHE A 321 -14.26 -14.41 22.06
N GLY A 322 -15.48 -14.96 22.20
CA GLY A 322 -16.02 -15.94 21.25
C GLY A 322 -16.59 -15.35 19.97
N ASP A 323 -17.23 -16.20 19.17
CA ASP A 323 -18.01 -15.77 18.02
C ASP A 323 -19.18 -14.89 18.45
N PHE A 324 -19.62 -13.96 17.57
CA PHE A 324 -20.82 -13.20 17.86
C PHE A 324 -22.04 -13.99 17.46
N ILE A 325 -22.90 -14.31 18.46
CA ILE A 325 -24.09 -15.12 18.24
C ILE A 325 -25.34 -14.23 18.35
N PHE A 326 -26.00 -14.01 17.23
CA PHE A 326 -27.32 -13.41 17.23
C PHE A 326 -28.33 -14.42 17.74
N ARG A 327 -29.08 -14.02 18.77
CA ARG A 327 -30.05 -14.89 19.47
C ARG A 327 -31.47 -14.30 19.40
N ASP A 328 -32.45 -15.17 19.37
CA ASP A 328 -33.81 -14.77 19.61
C ASP A 328 -33.97 -14.27 21.07
N PRO A 329 -34.51 -13.04 21.28
CA PRO A 329 -34.55 -12.45 22.62
C PRO A 329 -35.49 -13.21 23.59
N LYS A 330 -36.49 -13.96 23.10
CA LYS A 330 -37.47 -14.69 23.89
C LYS A 330 -37.01 -16.12 24.19
N THR A 331 -36.60 -16.84 23.15
CA THR A 331 -36.24 -18.26 23.26
C THR A 331 -34.78 -18.50 23.58
N ARG A 332 -33.91 -17.47 23.40
CA ARG A 332 -32.45 -17.56 23.50
C ARG A 332 -31.80 -18.47 22.42
N ALA A 333 -32.59 -18.97 21.47
CA ALA A 333 -32.08 -19.81 20.41
C ALA A 333 -31.09 -19.04 19.53
N GLU A 334 -30.07 -19.72 19.03
CA GLU A 334 -29.12 -19.19 18.08
C GLU A 334 -29.80 -18.99 16.71
N ILE A 335 -29.71 -17.79 16.17
CA ILE A 335 -30.22 -17.43 14.84
C ILE A 335 -29.07 -17.43 13.82
N LEU A 336 -27.97 -16.79 14.16
CA LEU A 336 -26.83 -16.63 13.28
C LEU A 336 -25.56 -16.50 14.12
N ARG A 337 -24.49 -17.16 13.67
CA ARG A 337 -23.14 -17.07 14.26
C ARG A 337 -22.20 -16.35 13.31
N ILE A 338 -21.47 -15.39 13.82
CA ILE A 338 -20.54 -14.53 13.08
C ILE A 338 -19.13 -14.73 13.65
N HIS A 339 -18.19 -15.08 12.78
CA HIS A 339 -16.79 -15.34 13.16
C HIS A 339 -15.87 -14.12 12.89
N SER A 340 -16.21 -13.27 11.92
CA SER A 340 -15.37 -12.18 11.46
C SER A 340 -16.12 -10.89 11.17
N LEU A 341 -15.41 -9.77 11.09
CA LEU A 341 -15.99 -8.47 10.72
C LEU A 341 -16.61 -8.50 9.31
N LYS A 342 -16.01 -9.22 8.37
CA LYS A 342 -16.54 -9.39 7.02
C LYS A 342 -17.86 -10.16 7.05
N GLU A 343 -17.96 -11.24 7.79
CA GLU A 343 -19.22 -12.00 7.91
C GLU A 343 -20.33 -11.14 8.52
N LEU A 344 -20.01 -10.29 9.49
CA LEU A 344 -20.99 -9.36 10.05
C LEU A 344 -21.48 -8.39 8.98
N GLN A 345 -20.58 -7.81 8.18
CA GLN A 345 -20.93 -6.95 7.07
C GLN A 345 -21.84 -7.63 6.03
N ASP A 346 -21.52 -8.88 5.66
CA ASP A 346 -22.23 -9.62 4.62
C ASP A 346 -23.63 -10.11 5.05
N ASN A 347 -23.86 -10.21 6.36
CA ASN A 347 -25.09 -10.79 6.90
C ASN A 347 -25.96 -9.80 7.70
N ILE A 348 -25.52 -8.58 7.96
CA ILE A 348 -26.21 -7.65 8.86
C ILE A 348 -27.65 -7.36 8.46
N PHE A 349 -27.98 -7.33 7.18
CA PHE A 349 -29.33 -7.10 6.66
C PHE A 349 -30.23 -8.35 6.73
N LYS A 350 -29.67 -9.53 7.04
CA LYS A 350 -30.42 -10.80 7.20
C LYS A 350 -30.89 -11.05 8.64
N ILE A 351 -30.40 -10.25 9.60
CA ILE A 351 -30.66 -10.45 11.03
C ILE A 351 -32.07 -9.95 11.35
N PRO A 352 -32.94 -10.73 12.07
CA PRO A 352 -34.26 -10.29 12.48
C PRO A 352 -34.23 -9.04 13.37
N ASN A 353 -35.26 -8.19 13.24
CA ASN A 353 -35.35 -6.91 13.94
C ASN A 353 -35.23 -7.03 15.46
N ASP A 354 -35.97 -7.97 16.05
CA ASP A 354 -35.98 -8.19 17.50
C ASP A 354 -34.60 -8.60 18.02
N SER A 355 -33.86 -9.44 17.27
CA SER A 355 -32.50 -9.86 17.61
C SER A 355 -31.52 -8.70 17.49
N MET A 356 -31.63 -7.90 16.41
CA MET A 356 -30.78 -6.73 16.21
C MET A 356 -30.93 -5.74 17.35
N LEU A 357 -32.15 -5.34 17.69
CA LEU A 357 -32.45 -4.43 18.80
C LEU A 357 -31.97 -4.97 20.15
N TYR A 358 -32.18 -6.28 20.40
CA TYR A 358 -31.70 -6.94 21.63
C TYR A 358 -30.19 -6.80 21.82
N HIS A 359 -29.40 -6.99 20.76
CA HIS A 359 -27.95 -6.94 20.86
C HIS A 359 -27.39 -5.52 20.88
N ILE A 360 -27.99 -4.60 20.12
CA ILE A 360 -27.57 -3.20 20.08
C ILE A 360 -27.82 -2.52 21.42
N SER A 361 -29.03 -2.67 22.00
CA SER A 361 -29.41 -2.01 23.25
C SER A 361 -28.57 -2.43 24.45
N ARG A 362 -27.86 -3.55 24.38
CA ARG A 362 -27.01 -4.12 25.43
C ARG A 362 -25.52 -3.97 25.16
N ASN A 363 -25.13 -3.22 24.16
CA ASN A 363 -23.74 -3.04 23.75
C ASN A 363 -22.96 -4.32 23.46
N HIS A 364 -23.65 -5.41 23.09
CA HIS A 364 -22.99 -6.69 22.85
C HIS A 364 -22.03 -6.60 21.66
N MET A 365 -22.41 -5.87 20.60
CA MET A 365 -21.61 -5.73 19.38
C MET A 365 -20.36 -4.87 19.63
N SER A 366 -20.48 -3.73 20.32
CA SER A 366 -19.33 -2.89 20.65
C SER A 366 -18.31 -3.63 21.51
N ARG A 367 -18.77 -4.45 22.47
CA ARG A 367 -17.91 -5.27 23.30
C ARG A 367 -17.16 -6.33 22.49
N TRP A 368 -17.87 -7.02 21.58
CA TRP A 368 -17.27 -8.02 20.69
C TRP A 368 -16.19 -7.41 19.78
N LEU A 369 -16.43 -6.21 19.26
CA LEU A 369 -15.46 -5.45 18.49
C LEU A 369 -14.26 -4.99 19.33
N SER A 370 -14.52 -4.57 20.59
CA SER A 370 -13.46 -4.17 21.53
C SER A 370 -12.51 -5.31 21.86
N ALA A 371 -13.04 -6.51 22.13
CA ALA A 371 -12.22 -7.69 22.39
C ALA A 371 -11.30 -8.06 21.21
N ARG A 372 -11.69 -7.69 19.99
CA ARG A 372 -10.93 -7.88 18.74
C ARG A 372 -10.02 -6.72 18.36
N ALA A 373 -9.85 -5.76 19.26
CA ALA A 373 -9.07 -4.53 18.99
C ALA A 373 -9.57 -3.74 17.76
N ILE A 374 -10.89 -3.73 17.52
CA ILE A 374 -11.56 -2.90 16.50
C ILE A 374 -12.14 -1.66 17.20
N PHE A 375 -11.26 -0.92 17.86
CA PHE A 375 -11.62 0.18 18.77
C PHE A 375 -12.40 1.32 18.11
N PRO A 376 -12.06 1.81 16.91
CA PRO A 376 -12.78 2.93 16.29
C PRO A 376 -14.27 2.62 16.08
N VAL A 377 -14.58 1.45 15.53
CA VAL A 377 -15.97 1.03 15.30
C VAL A 377 -16.67 0.77 16.61
N SER A 378 -15.99 0.10 17.56
CA SER A 378 -16.55 -0.19 18.88
C SER A 378 -16.93 1.09 19.64
N ALA A 379 -16.04 2.07 19.69
CA ALA A 379 -16.30 3.34 20.36
C ALA A 379 -17.48 4.08 19.70
N PHE A 380 -17.47 4.15 18.37
CA PHE A 380 -18.57 4.77 17.64
C PHE A 380 -19.92 4.12 17.94
N LEU A 381 -20.03 2.77 17.86
CA LEU A 381 -21.28 2.07 18.11
C LEU A 381 -21.77 2.21 19.57
N ARG A 382 -20.83 2.34 20.53
CA ARG A 382 -21.16 2.54 21.93
C ARG A 382 -21.77 3.92 22.20
N ASP A 383 -21.30 4.95 21.50
CA ASP A 383 -21.71 6.34 21.72
C ASP A 383 -23.01 6.71 21.01
N ILE A 384 -23.54 5.84 20.14
CA ILE A 384 -24.82 6.05 19.46
C ILE A 384 -25.99 5.90 20.43
N THR A 385 -26.88 6.88 20.44
CA THR A 385 -28.15 6.83 21.17
C THR A 385 -29.21 6.09 20.34
N TRP A 386 -29.14 4.78 20.33
CA TRP A 386 -29.97 3.89 19.49
C TRP A 386 -31.49 4.10 19.65
N HIS A 387 -31.95 4.44 20.85
CA HIS A 387 -33.37 4.66 21.14
C HIS A 387 -33.95 5.94 20.46
N LYS A 388 -33.13 6.81 19.92
CA LYS A 388 -33.57 7.97 19.15
C LYS A 388 -33.85 7.64 17.68
N LEU A 389 -33.42 6.49 17.22
CA LEU A 389 -33.64 6.02 15.85
C LEU A 389 -34.86 5.10 15.84
N GLN A 390 -35.88 5.46 15.09
CA GLN A 390 -37.13 4.69 15.04
C GLN A 390 -37.09 3.51 14.06
N ASP A 391 -36.15 3.52 13.11
CA ASP A 391 -36.04 2.52 12.07
C ASP A 391 -34.85 1.59 12.31
N VAL A 392 -35.11 0.27 12.36
CA VAL A 392 -34.07 -0.77 12.54
C VAL A 392 -33.19 -0.92 11.31
N ASP A 393 -33.71 -0.62 10.11
CA ASP A 393 -32.92 -0.66 8.89
C ASP A 393 -31.89 0.49 8.86
N ALA A 394 -32.23 1.64 9.44
CA ALA A 394 -31.25 2.70 9.65
C ALA A 394 -30.12 2.26 10.61
N HIS A 395 -30.42 1.49 11.66
CA HIS A 395 -29.39 0.92 12.53
C HIS A 395 -28.46 -0.01 11.76
N ARG A 396 -29.00 -0.90 10.92
CA ARG A 396 -28.18 -1.81 10.08
C ARG A 396 -27.30 -1.04 9.14
N GLN A 397 -27.84 0.00 8.50
CA GLN A 397 -27.09 0.82 7.55
C GLN A 397 -25.91 1.53 8.24
N ILE A 398 -26.13 2.14 9.40
CA ILE A 398 -25.09 2.82 10.18
C ILE A 398 -23.96 1.84 10.55
N ILE A 399 -24.30 0.66 11.03
CA ILE A 399 -23.31 -0.35 11.39
C ILE A 399 -22.55 -0.84 10.16
N TYR A 400 -23.28 -1.09 9.06
CA TYR A 400 -22.68 -1.48 7.80
C TYR A 400 -21.69 -0.44 7.29
N ASP A 401 -22.07 0.83 7.26
CA ASP A 401 -21.24 1.93 6.77
C ASP A 401 -19.99 2.12 7.64
N ALA A 402 -20.13 2.03 8.96
CA ALA A 402 -19.00 2.09 9.89
C ALA A 402 -18.01 0.94 9.66
N ILE A 403 -18.49 -0.27 9.43
CA ILE A 403 -17.64 -1.44 9.12
C ILE A 403 -16.94 -1.26 7.78
N VAL A 404 -17.66 -0.83 6.75
CA VAL A 404 -17.12 -0.60 5.40
C VAL A 404 -16.03 0.47 5.44
N GLN A 405 -16.30 1.59 6.11
CA GLN A 405 -15.34 2.68 6.24
C GLN A 405 -14.08 2.23 7.00
N TYR A 406 -14.23 1.52 8.11
CA TYR A 406 -13.11 0.96 8.86
C TYR A 406 -12.26 0.02 7.99
N ARG A 407 -12.90 -0.89 7.25
CA ARG A 407 -12.19 -1.82 6.36
C ARG A 407 -11.46 -1.09 5.23
N ARG A 408 -12.06 -0.05 4.65
CA ARG A 408 -11.39 0.78 3.64
C ARG A 408 -10.16 1.47 4.21
N ILE A 409 -10.27 2.13 5.37
CA ILE A 409 -9.14 2.80 6.03
C ILE A 409 -8.01 1.81 6.36
N LYS A 410 -8.35 0.61 6.84
CA LYS A 410 -7.35 -0.42 7.18
C LYS A 410 -6.71 -1.08 5.96
N ASN A 411 -7.43 -1.21 4.86
CA ASN A 411 -6.91 -1.76 3.62
C ASN A 411 -6.00 -0.77 2.85
N GLN A 412 -6.23 0.52 2.98
CA GLN A 412 -5.48 1.56 2.28
C GLN A 412 -4.05 1.66 2.78
N GLY A 413 -3.09 1.77 1.85
CA GLY A 413 -1.65 1.86 2.15
C GLY A 413 -1.04 0.60 2.76
N VAL A 414 -1.66 -0.56 2.57
CA VAL A 414 -1.20 -1.84 3.11
C VAL A 414 -1.10 -2.87 2.00
N VAL A 415 0.09 -3.47 1.85
CA VAL A 415 0.27 -4.65 1.01
C VAL A 415 -0.29 -5.86 1.74
N ALA A 416 -1.52 -6.26 1.41
CA ALA A 416 -2.16 -7.42 1.99
C ALA A 416 -1.61 -8.72 1.39
N VAL A 417 -1.58 -9.81 2.17
CA VAL A 417 -1.43 -11.16 1.61
C VAL A 417 -2.79 -11.59 1.09
N PHE A 418 -2.83 -12.08 -0.16
CA PHE A 418 -4.08 -12.50 -0.77
C PHE A 418 -4.70 -13.68 0.00
N ASP A 419 -5.96 -13.55 0.36
CA ASP A 419 -6.74 -14.58 1.04
C ASP A 419 -8.14 -14.61 0.40
N ARG A 420 -8.49 -15.74 -0.21
CA ARG A 420 -9.78 -15.94 -0.93
C ARG A 420 -11.01 -15.58 -0.10
N LYS A 421 -10.96 -15.80 1.21
CA LYS A 421 -12.08 -15.55 2.13
C LYS A 421 -12.18 -14.08 2.53
N LYS A 422 -11.06 -13.35 2.49
CA LYS A 422 -10.96 -11.96 2.97
C LYS A 422 -11.00 -10.94 1.83
N PHE A 423 -10.50 -11.32 0.64
CA PHE A 423 -10.47 -10.45 -0.52
C PHE A 423 -11.87 -10.21 -1.07
N ASP A 424 -12.26 -8.96 -1.25
CA ASP A 424 -13.58 -8.57 -1.74
C ASP A 424 -13.54 -7.20 -2.45
N ARG A 425 -14.72 -6.66 -2.76
CA ARG A 425 -14.85 -5.35 -3.43
C ARG A 425 -14.24 -4.16 -2.68
N PHE A 426 -13.93 -4.28 -1.39
CA PHE A 426 -13.32 -3.25 -0.56
C PHE A 426 -11.80 -3.41 -0.39
N SER A 427 -11.24 -4.49 -0.92
CA SER A 427 -9.80 -4.72 -0.94
C SER A 427 -9.17 -3.91 -2.08
N HIS A 428 -8.06 -3.21 -1.82
CA HIS A 428 -7.41 -2.36 -2.81
C HIS A 428 -6.13 -2.97 -3.38
N PHE A 429 -5.24 -3.48 -2.52
CA PHE A 429 -3.95 -3.99 -2.93
C PHE A 429 -3.61 -5.29 -2.19
N ALA A 430 -3.29 -6.35 -2.94
CA ALA A 430 -2.85 -7.61 -2.36
C ALA A 430 -1.72 -8.25 -3.18
N ARG A 431 -0.94 -9.15 -2.55
CA ARG A 431 0.09 -9.95 -3.22
C ARG A 431 -0.20 -11.44 -3.11
N ILE A 432 0.15 -12.17 -4.14
CA ILE A 432 0.20 -13.63 -4.18
C ILE A 432 1.68 -14.02 -4.29
N GLY A 433 2.17 -14.87 -3.40
CA GLY A 433 3.57 -15.20 -3.25
C GLY A 433 4.31 -14.37 -2.19
N GLU A 434 5.56 -14.74 -1.91
CA GLU A 434 6.42 -14.13 -0.88
C GLU A 434 7.60 -13.35 -1.48
N GLY A 435 7.78 -13.39 -2.80
CA GLY A 435 8.83 -12.70 -3.52
C GLY A 435 8.63 -11.19 -3.64
N SER A 436 9.37 -10.56 -4.55
CA SER A 436 9.28 -9.13 -4.81
C SER A 436 8.02 -8.78 -5.62
N LEU A 437 7.47 -7.58 -5.37
CA LEU A 437 6.39 -6.97 -6.17
C LEU A 437 6.87 -6.40 -7.51
N GLY A 438 8.19 -6.32 -7.73
CA GLY A 438 8.78 -5.58 -8.85
C GLY A 438 8.68 -4.07 -8.69
N GLY A 439 9.18 -3.33 -9.66
CA GLY A 439 9.24 -1.87 -9.62
C GLY A 439 7.87 -1.20 -9.62
N LYS A 440 7.06 -1.47 -10.64
CA LYS A 440 5.71 -0.89 -10.76
C LYS A 440 4.80 -1.29 -9.60
N GLY A 441 4.87 -2.56 -9.14
CA GLY A 441 4.09 -3.03 -7.98
C GLY A 441 4.44 -2.28 -6.70
N ARG A 442 5.74 -2.03 -6.46
CA ARG A 442 6.20 -1.19 -5.34
C ARG A 442 5.73 0.26 -5.47
N GLY A 443 5.80 0.83 -6.67
CA GLY A 443 5.31 2.18 -6.95
C GLY A 443 3.81 2.34 -6.67
N LEU A 444 2.99 1.37 -7.05
CA LEU A 444 1.54 1.36 -6.75
C LEU A 444 1.25 1.26 -5.25
N ALA A 445 1.93 0.36 -4.54
CA ALA A 445 1.80 0.25 -3.08
C ALA A 445 2.23 1.54 -2.38
N PHE A 446 3.24 2.21 -2.91
CA PHE A 446 3.72 3.50 -2.41
C PHE A 446 2.70 4.62 -2.66
N LEU A 447 2.07 4.68 -3.84
CA LEU A 447 0.98 5.62 -4.14
C LEU A 447 -0.19 5.46 -3.15
N ASP A 448 -0.61 4.24 -2.89
CA ASP A 448 -1.68 3.97 -1.92
C ASP A 448 -1.32 4.46 -0.51
N ASN A 449 -0.04 4.35 -0.15
CA ASN A 449 0.49 4.87 1.12
C ASN A 449 0.51 6.40 1.14
N ILE A 450 0.93 7.08 0.04
CA ILE A 450 0.89 8.54 -0.08
C ILE A 450 -0.56 9.04 0.11
N ILE A 451 -1.52 8.45 -0.59
CA ILE A 451 -2.94 8.84 -0.47
C ILE A 451 -3.42 8.72 0.97
N LYS A 452 -3.04 7.64 1.67
CA LYS A 452 -3.40 7.43 3.08
C LYS A 452 -2.78 8.46 4.02
N ARG A 453 -1.50 8.81 3.82
CA ARG A 453 -0.76 9.72 4.69
C ARG A 453 -1.19 11.18 4.56
N HIS A 454 -1.76 11.54 3.41
CA HIS A 454 -2.14 12.91 3.09
C HIS A 454 -3.67 13.06 2.98
N PRO A 455 -4.39 13.26 4.09
CA PRO A 455 -5.85 13.37 4.11
C PRO A 455 -6.39 14.56 3.28
N ASP A 456 -5.54 15.48 2.88
CA ASP A 456 -5.90 16.59 1.98
C ASP A 456 -6.50 16.11 0.65
N PHE A 457 -6.17 14.91 0.20
CA PHE A 457 -6.82 14.31 -0.98
C PHE A 457 -8.33 14.11 -0.81
N CYS A 458 -8.84 14.07 0.42
CA CYS A 458 -10.26 13.88 0.72
C CYS A 458 -11.02 15.21 0.90
N LYS A 459 -10.36 16.37 0.77
CA LYS A 459 -10.98 17.68 1.06
C LYS A 459 -11.98 18.17 0.00
N PHE A 460 -11.95 17.57 -1.21
CA PHE A 460 -12.82 17.98 -2.30
C PHE A 460 -14.08 17.12 -2.34
N GLU A 461 -15.22 17.75 -2.09
CA GLU A 461 -16.51 17.08 -2.16
C GLU A 461 -16.76 16.55 -3.59
N GLY A 462 -17.26 15.33 -3.71
CA GLY A 462 -17.52 14.69 -5.00
C GLY A 462 -16.30 14.16 -5.74
N ALA A 463 -15.08 14.38 -5.23
CA ALA A 463 -13.85 13.84 -5.81
C ALA A 463 -13.24 12.76 -4.92
N THR A 464 -12.83 11.64 -5.52
CA THR A 464 -12.13 10.56 -4.83
C THR A 464 -10.80 10.28 -5.51
N VAL A 465 -9.72 10.16 -4.73
CA VAL A 465 -8.40 9.75 -5.22
C VAL A 465 -8.07 8.38 -4.68
N GLN A 466 -7.69 7.44 -5.55
CA GLN A 466 -7.37 6.07 -5.18
C GLN A 466 -6.50 5.39 -6.23
N ILE A 467 -5.96 4.22 -5.90
CA ILE A 467 -5.40 3.30 -6.91
C ILE A 467 -6.49 2.35 -7.40
N PRO A 468 -6.41 1.81 -8.63
CA PRO A 468 -7.30 0.73 -9.05
C PRO A 468 -7.05 -0.53 -8.21
N LYS A 469 -8.06 -1.39 -8.10
CA LYS A 469 -7.90 -2.67 -7.41
C LYS A 469 -6.80 -3.50 -8.08
N THR A 470 -5.85 -3.95 -7.27
CA THR A 470 -4.60 -4.53 -7.76
C THR A 470 -4.25 -5.80 -6.97
N VAL A 471 -3.89 -6.86 -7.69
CA VAL A 471 -3.25 -8.05 -7.14
C VAL A 471 -1.93 -8.27 -7.87
N VAL A 472 -0.86 -8.51 -7.13
CA VAL A 472 0.47 -8.73 -7.70
C VAL A 472 0.89 -10.16 -7.49
N LEU A 473 1.19 -10.87 -8.58
CA LEU A 473 1.91 -12.14 -8.55
C LEU A 473 3.39 -11.82 -8.35
N CYS A 474 3.94 -12.21 -7.21
CA CYS A 474 5.34 -11.93 -6.86
C CYS A 474 6.34 -12.71 -7.72
N THR A 475 7.61 -12.33 -7.65
CA THR A 475 8.68 -12.92 -8.49
C THR A 475 8.93 -14.41 -8.24
N ASP A 476 8.61 -14.92 -7.06
CA ASP A 476 8.69 -16.35 -6.75
C ASP A 476 7.69 -17.21 -7.56
N VAL A 477 6.54 -16.65 -7.92
CA VAL A 477 5.57 -17.28 -8.81
C VAL A 477 6.13 -17.43 -10.23
N PHE A 478 6.90 -16.44 -10.70
CA PHE A 478 7.63 -16.50 -11.96
C PHE A 478 8.71 -17.61 -11.92
N ASP A 479 9.53 -17.63 -10.86
CA ASP A 479 10.56 -18.66 -10.70
C ASP A 479 9.94 -20.07 -10.73
N GLN A 480 8.87 -20.26 -9.95
CA GLN A 480 8.14 -21.54 -9.92
C GLN A 480 7.60 -21.94 -11.32
N PHE A 481 7.02 -20.99 -12.06
CA PHE A 481 6.52 -21.22 -13.41
C PHE A 481 7.64 -21.62 -14.39
N MET A 482 8.77 -20.91 -14.35
CA MET A 482 9.91 -21.15 -15.22
C MET A 482 10.56 -22.51 -14.94
N GLU A 483 10.76 -22.85 -13.66
CA GLU A 483 11.38 -24.11 -13.23
C GLU A 483 10.47 -25.31 -13.48
N GLN A 484 9.19 -25.22 -13.11
CA GLN A 484 8.23 -26.32 -13.28
C GLN A 484 8.08 -26.75 -14.75
N ASN A 485 8.21 -25.81 -15.69
CA ASN A 485 8.03 -26.05 -17.11
C ASN A 485 9.37 -26.13 -17.89
N ASN A 486 10.52 -26.06 -17.25
CA ASN A 486 11.86 -26.06 -17.87
C ASN A 486 12.01 -25.06 -19.02
N LEU A 487 11.50 -23.83 -18.86
CA LEU A 487 11.42 -22.84 -19.93
C LEU A 487 12.73 -22.09 -20.22
N TYR A 488 13.71 -22.11 -19.33
CA TYR A 488 14.95 -21.32 -19.52
C TYR A 488 15.70 -21.66 -20.80
N GLN A 489 15.66 -22.91 -21.26
CA GLN A 489 16.36 -23.32 -22.48
C GLN A 489 15.84 -22.60 -23.72
N ILE A 490 14.51 -22.53 -23.91
CA ILE A 490 13.90 -21.82 -25.04
C ILE A 490 13.92 -20.29 -24.81
N ALA A 491 13.74 -19.83 -23.59
CA ALA A 491 13.72 -18.43 -23.23
C ALA A 491 15.05 -17.73 -23.54
N LEU A 492 16.19 -18.37 -23.25
CA LEU A 492 17.54 -17.82 -23.48
C LEU A 492 18.08 -18.08 -24.87
N SER A 493 17.37 -18.85 -25.73
CA SER A 493 17.76 -19.10 -27.12
C SER A 493 17.56 -17.89 -28.03
N ASP A 494 18.07 -17.95 -29.26
CA ASP A 494 17.85 -16.96 -30.31
C ASP A 494 16.56 -17.22 -31.12
N ALA A 495 15.61 -18.00 -30.58
CA ALA A 495 14.33 -18.27 -31.24
C ALA A 495 13.51 -16.99 -31.48
N PRO A 496 12.70 -16.94 -32.56
CA PRO A 496 11.78 -15.82 -32.80
C PRO A 496 10.79 -15.63 -31.63
N ASP A 497 10.36 -14.39 -31.42
CA ASP A 497 9.46 -14.01 -30.30
C ASP A 497 8.16 -14.82 -30.31
N GLU A 498 7.61 -15.11 -31.50
CA GLU A 498 6.39 -15.91 -31.67
C GLU A 498 6.61 -17.38 -31.23
N GLU A 499 7.81 -17.93 -31.40
CA GLU A 499 8.14 -19.26 -30.95
C GLU A 499 8.32 -19.32 -29.45
N ILE A 500 8.99 -18.34 -28.86
CA ILE A 500 9.10 -18.19 -27.40
C ILE A 500 7.69 -18.09 -26.80
N LEU A 501 6.85 -17.18 -27.30
CA LEU A 501 5.47 -17.00 -26.83
C LEU A 501 4.69 -18.33 -26.90
N ARG A 502 4.78 -19.06 -28.00
CA ARG A 502 4.06 -20.33 -28.19
C ARG A 502 4.46 -21.38 -27.15
N HIS A 503 5.74 -21.47 -26.80
CA HIS A 503 6.20 -22.37 -25.74
C HIS A 503 5.66 -21.96 -24.37
N PHE A 504 5.67 -20.66 -24.04
CA PHE A 504 5.12 -20.15 -22.79
C PHE A 504 3.60 -20.35 -22.70
N LEU A 505 2.85 -20.15 -23.78
CA LEU A 505 1.40 -20.36 -23.79
C LEU A 505 1.01 -21.84 -23.56
N ARG A 506 1.85 -22.80 -23.97
CA ARG A 506 1.64 -24.24 -23.73
C ARG A 506 2.02 -24.66 -22.30
N ALA A 507 2.84 -23.91 -21.61
CA ALA A 507 3.27 -24.19 -20.26
C ALA A 507 2.09 -24.07 -19.26
N GLN A 508 2.18 -24.74 -18.11
CA GLN A 508 1.15 -24.73 -17.08
C GLN A 508 1.51 -23.75 -15.96
N LEU A 509 0.55 -22.86 -15.61
CA LEU A 509 0.65 -22.09 -14.40
C LEU A 509 0.42 -23.00 -13.19
N PRO A 510 1.01 -22.70 -12.01
CA PRO A 510 0.76 -23.44 -10.79
C PRO A 510 -0.74 -23.47 -10.43
N ASP A 511 -1.30 -24.66 -10.24
CA ASP A 511 -2.76 -24.85 -10.01
C ASP A 511 -3.26 -24.23 -8.70
N GLU A 512 -2.36 -24.03 -7.74
CA GLU A 512 -2.69 -23.48 -6.43
C GLU A 512 -3.31 -22.08 -6.49
N PHE A 513 -3.00 -21.29 -7.53
CA PHE A 513 -3.48 -19.90 -7.69
C PHE A 513 -4.83 -19.79 -8.40
N VAL A 514 -5.35 -20.86 -8.99
CA VAL A 514 -6.62 -20.86 -9.74
C VAL A 514 -7.78 -20.34 -8.90
N GLY A 515 -7.87 -20.80 -7.65
CA GLY A 515 -8.92 -20.33 -6.74
C GLY A 515 -8.77 -18.85 -6.34
N ASP A 516 -7.54 -18.33 -6.34
CA ASP A 516 -7.26 -16.92 -6.05
C ASP A 516 -7.72 -16.03 -7.21
N PHE A 517 -7.53 -16.48 -8.44
CA PHE A 517 -8.02 -15.78 -9.62
C PHE A 517 -9.55 -15.70 -9.66
N PHE A 518 -10.25 -16.77 -9.29
CA PHE A 518 -11.72 -16.72 -9.20
C PHE A 518 -12.21 -15.73 -8.13
N ALA A 519 -11.57 -15.69 -6.96
CA ALA A 519 -11.91 -14.73 -5.93
C ALA A 519 -11.61 -13.28 -6.37
N PHE A 520 -10.54 -13.06 -7.14
CA PHE A 520 -10.22 -11.77 -7.73
C PHE A 520 -11.30 -11.34 -8.75
N PHE A 521 -11.76 -12.24 -9.63
CA PHE A 521 -12.83 -11.93 -10.59
C PHE A 521 -14.14 -11.54 -9.91
N GLU A 522 -14.51 -12.23 -8.82
CA GLU A 522 -15.71 -11.90 -8.04
C GLU A 522 -15.64 -10.52 -7.41
N ALA A 523 -14.47 -10.13 -6.96
CA ALA A 523 -14.25 -8.85 -6.29
C ALA A 523 -14.14 -7.67 -7.28
N THR A 524 -13.68 -7.90 -8.52
CA THR A 524 -13.33 -6.82 -9.46
C THR A 524 -14.48 -6.49 -10.40
N GLN A 525 -15.07 -7.48 -11.07
CA GLN A 525 -16.20 -7.33 -12.01
C GLN A 525 -15.96 -6.30 -13.14
N SER A 526 -14.71 -6.08 -13.51
CA SER A 526 -14.24 -5.13 -14.52
C SER A 526 -13.20 -5.80 -15.42
N PRO A 527 -12.88 -5.25 -16.60
CA PRO A 527 -11.73 -5.67 -17.38
C PRO A 527 -10.45 -5.59 -16.56
N ILE A 528 -9.49 -6.46 -16.88
CA ILE A 528 -8.24 -6.58 -16.13
C ILE A 528 -7.07 -6.23 -17.06
N ALA A 529 -6.18 -5.37 -16.61
CA ALA A 529 -4.86 -5.13 -17.18
C ALA A 529 -3.84 -6.06 -16.51
N ILE A 530 -3.09 -6.79 -17.32
CA ILE A 530 -2.02 -7.67 -16.91
C ILE A 530 -0.71 -7.00 -17.31
N ARG A 531 -0.04 -6.39 -16.31
CA ARG A 531 1.12 -5.52 -16.51
C ARG A 531 2.39 -6.18 -15.97
N SER A 532 3.48 -5.99 -16.69
CA SER A 532 4.82 -6.34 -16.21
C SER A 532 5.20 -5.52 -14.97
N SER A 533 5.96 -6.12 -14.08
CA SER A 533 6.60 -5.47 -12.93
C SER A 533 7.91 -6.16 -12.62
N SER A 534 8.93 -5.90 -13.43
CA SER A 534 10.24 -6.50 -13.23
C SER A 534 10.99 -5.84 -12.06
N LEU A 535 12.07 -6.46 -11.62
CA LEU A 535 12.92 -5.90 -10.57
C LEU A 535 13.61 -4.60 -11.03
N LEU A 536 13.88 -4.46 -12.32
CA LEU A 536 14.57 -3.33 -12.91
C LEU A 536 13.64 -2.22 -13.38
N GLU A 537 12.34 -2.51 -13.59
CA GLU A 537 11.34 -1.48 -13.92
C GLU A 537 11.23 -0.47 -12.77
N ASP A 538 11.19 0.80 -13.13
CA ASP A 538 11.14 1.93 -12.20
C ASP A 538 12.33 1.99 -11.20
N ALA A 539 13.45 1.36 -11.55
CA ALA A 539 14.68 1.46 -10.77
C ALA A 539 15.26 2.89 -10.83
N HIS A 540 15.92 3.32 -9.76
CA HIS A 540 16.42 4.70 -9.61
C HIS A 540 17.48 5.12 -10.62
N TYR A 541 18.16 4.18 -11.27
CA TYR A 541 19.33 4.45 -12.10
C TYR A 541 19.16 4.13 -13.58
N GLN A 542 18.29 3.19 -13.91
CA GLN A 542 18.04 2.74 -15.30
C GLN A 542 16.60 2.24 -15.43
N PRO A 543 15.62 3.11 -15.76
CA PRO A 543 14.22 2.68 -15.89
C PRO A 543 14.00 1.86 -17.17
N PHE A 544 13.46 0.67 -17.00
CA PHE A 544 13.01 -0.21 -18.07
C PHE A 544 11.56 0.12 -18.44
N ALA A 545 11.35 1.21 -19.15
CA ALA A 545 9.99 1.62 -19.49
C ALA A 545 9.60 1.15 -20.90
N GLY A 546 8.44 0.47 -21.03
CA GLY A 546 7.88 0.04 -22.32
C GLY A 546 8.61 -1.10 -23.03
N VAL A 547 9.47 -1.84 -22.28
CA VAL A 547 10.24 -2.97 -22.82
C VAL A 547 9.41 -4.26 -22.79
N TYR A 548 8.57 -4.41 -21.76
CA TYR A 548 7.77 -5.62 -21.54
C TYR A 548 6.30 -5.41 -21.88
N SER A 549 5.62 -6.49 -22.25
CA SER A 549 4.22 -6.45 -22.69
C SER A 549 3.22 -6.14 -21.57
N THR A 550 2.12 -5.51 -21.96
CA THR A 550 0.95 -5.24 -21.11
C THR A 550 -0.32 -5.65 -21.85
N TYR A 551 -0.97 -6.71 -21.39
CA TYR A 551 -2.23 -7.18 -21.97
C TYR A 551 -3.42 -6.65 -21.19
N MET A 552 -4.55 -6.47 -21.88
CA MET A 552 -5.84 -6.18 -21.25
C MET A 552 -6.84 -7.24 -21.66
N ILE A 553 -7.64 -7.76 -20.74
CA ILE A 553 -8.68 -8.73 -21.01
C ILE A 553 -10.05 -8.18 -20.61
N PRO A 554 -11.11 -8.46 -21.41
CA PRO A 554 -12.48 -8.06 -21.08
C PRO A 554 -13.00 -8.84 -19.86
N TYR A 555 -13.96 -8.26 -19.14
CA TYR A 555 -14.69 -8.99 -18.12
C TYR A 555 -15.75 -9.90 -18.75
N LEU A 556 -15.73 -11.17 -18.39
CA LEU A 556 -16.65 -12.18 -18.89
C LEU A 556 -17.48 -12.80 -17.77
N LYS A 557 -18.74 -13.10 -18.04
CA LYS A 557 -19.59 -13.87 -17.12
C LYS A 557 -19.12 -15.32 -16.98
N ASP A 558 -18.56 -15.90 -18.06
CA ASP A 558 -17.90 -17.19 -18.04
C ASP A 558 -16.53 -17.07 -17.39
N LYS A 559 -16.46 -17.48 -16.13
CA LYS A 559 -15.24 -17.39 -15.31
C LYS A 559 -14.11 -18.32 -15.78
N TYR A 560 -14.45 -19.46 -16.42
CA TYR A 560 -13.44 -20.38 -16.94
C TYR A 560 -12.75 -19.83 -18.17
N LEU A 561 -13.54 -19.23 -19.08
CA LEU A 561 -12.99 -18.56 -20.25
C LEU A 561 -12.16 -17.35 -19.84
N MET A 562 -12.62 -16.58 -18.84
CA MET A 562 -11.85 -15.47 -18.27
C MET A 562 -10.54 -15.95 -17.64
N LEU A 563 -10.55 -17.09 -16.94
CA LEU A 563 -9.35 -17.71 -16.38
C LEU A 563 -8.37 -18.12 -17.47
N GLN A 564 -8.87 -18.70 -18.57
CA GLN A 564 -8.03 -19.08 -19.70
C GLN A 564 -7.33 -17.86 -20.32
N MET A 565 -8.07 -16.78 -20.55
CA MET A 565 -7.53 -15.52 -21.06
C MET A 565 -6.52 -14.91 -20.10
N LEU A 566 -6.80 -14.89 -18.80
CA LEU A 566 -5.88 -14.39 -17.78
C LEU A 566 -4.59 -15.20 -17.77
N ALA A 567 -4.68 -16.54 -17.80
CA ALA A 567 -3.52 -17.41 -17.82
C ALA A 567 -2.66 -17.18 -19.08
N CYS A 568 -3.25 -17.00 -20.25
CA CYS A 568 -2.54 -16.67 -21.48
C CYS A 568 -1.84 -15.30 -21.37
N ALA A 569 -2.53 -14.29 -20.83
CA ALA A 569 -1.96 -12.96 -20.65
C ALA A 569 -0.76 -12.96 -19.67
N ILE A 570 -0.86 -13.65 -18.52
CA ILE A 570 0.26 -13.81 -17.57
C ILE A 570 1.45 -14.46 -18.26
N LYS A 571 1.24 -15.55 -18.99
CA LYS A 571 2.29 -16.26 -19.72
C LYS A 571 2.91 -15.39 -20.82
N GLY A 572 2.10 -14.56 -21.48
CA GLY A 572 2.56 -13.58 -22.46
C GLY A 572 3.47 -12.52 -21.84
N VAL A 573 3.12 -12.00 -20.65
CA VAL A 573 3.98 -11.07 -19.90
C VAL A 573 5.28 -11.76 -19.50
N TYR A 574 5.25 -13.00 -19.02
CA TYR A 574 6.46 -13.76 -18.69
C TYR A 574 7.35 -14.00 -19.91
N ALA A 575 6.75 -14.32 -21.07
CA ALA A 575 7.49 -14.52 -22.33
C ALA A 575 8.17 -13.23 -22.79
N SER A 576 7.56 -12.06 -22.58
CA SER A 576 8.08 -10.77 -23.05
C SER A 576 9.44 -10.39 -22.42
N VAL A 577 9.80 -10.99 -21.28
CA VAL A 577 11.14 -10.84 -20.69
C VAL A 577 12.23 -11.28 -21.67
N PHE A 578 11.94 -12.29 -22.46
CA PHE A 578 12.90 -12.98 -23.32
C PHE A 578 12.75 -12.66 -24.80
N TYR A 579 11.94 -11.65 -25.14
CA TYR A 579 11.82 -11.17 -26.51
C TYR A 579 13.10 -10.47 -26.98
N ARG A 580 13.28 -10.39 -28.29
CA ARG A 580 14.45 -9.78 -28.93
C ARG A 580 14.75 -8.37 -28.41
N ASP A 581 13.72 -7.53 -28.33
CA ASP A 581 13.86 -6.15 -27.85
C ASP A 581 14.30 -6.09 -26.38
N SER A 582 13.75 -6.96 -25.54
CA SER A 582 14.14 -7.11 -24.13
C SER A 582 15.58 -7.57 -23.97
N LYS A 583 16.00 -8.58 -24.72
CA LYS A 583 17.38 -9.09 -24.73
C LYS A 583 18.37 -8.03 -25.20
N ALA A 584 18.03 -7.29 -26.26
CA ALA A 584 18.85 -6.19 -26.77
C ALA A 584 18.99 -5.06 -25.73
N TYR A 585 17.90 -4.73 -25.04
CA TYR A 585 17.90 -3.73 -23.97
C TYR A 585 18.81 -4.16 -22.79
N MET A 586 18.69 -5.41 -22.34
CA MET A 586 19.52 -5.95 -21.26
C MET A 586 21.01 -5.93 -21.62
N THR A 587 21.33 -6.27 -22.85
CA THR A 587 22.72 -6.22 -23.36
C THR A 587 23.25 -4.80 -23.37
N ALA A 588 22.44 -3.83 -23.83
CA ALA A 588 22.81 -2.41 -23.90
C ALA A 588 23.05 -1.81 -22.48
N THR A 589 22.35 -2.31 -21.48
CA THR A 589 22.44 -1.85 -20.09
C THR A 589 23.42 -2.65 -19.23
N ARG A 590 24.12 -3.63 -19.82
CA ARG A 590 25.07 -4.54 -19.14
C ARG A 590 24.43 -5.34 -17.99
N ASN A 591 23.13 -5.56 -18.03
CA ASN A 591 22.43 -6.42 -17.10
C ASN A 591 22.43 -7.87 -17.59
N VAL A 592 22.30 -8.81 -16.68
CA VAL A 592 22.31 -10.24 -16.98
C VAL A 592 20.87 -10.75 -17.04
N ILE A 593 20.42 -11.17 -18.22
CA ILE A 593 19.01 -11.50 -18.49
C ILE A 593 18.47 -12.69 -17.69
N ASP A 594 19.32 -13.65 -17.33
CA ASP A 594 18.93 -14.83 -16.52
C ASP A 594 18.71 -14.49 -15.05
N GLN A 595 19.11 -13.30 -14.61
CA GLN A 595 18.85 -12.77 -13.28
C GLN A 595 17.61 -11.89 -13.21
N GLU A 596 17.00 -11.54 -14.35
CA GLU A 596 15.77 -10.75 -14.39
C GLU A 596 14.59 -11.60 -13.93
N LYS A 597 13.82 -11.08 -12.97
CA LYS A 597 12.64 -11.74 -12.42
C LYS A 597 11.43 -10.87 -12.61
N MET A 598 10.33 -11.46 -13.04
CA MET A 598 9.11 -10.79 -13.39
C MET A 598 8.01 -11.03 -12.35
N ALA A 599 7.57 -9.98 -11.68
CA ALA A 599 6.27 -9.96 -11.03
C ALA A 599 5.20 -9.51 -12.05
N VAL A 600 3.95 -9.92 -11.86
CA VAL A 600 2.84 -9.55 -12.73
C VAL A 600 1.76 -8.84 -11.93
N ILE A 601 1.37 -7.66 -12.39
CA ILE A 601 0.29 -6.88 -11.80
C ILE A 601 -1.01 -7.22 -12.52
N LEU A 602 -2.00 -7.71 -11.76
CA LEU A 602 -3.39 -7.87 -12.18
C LEU A 602 -4.15 -6.66 -11.66
N GLN A 603 -4.53 -5.75 -12.54
CA GLN A 603 -5.11 -4.47 -12.16
C GLN A 603 -6.44 -4.23 -12.86
N GLU A 604 -7.43 -3.76 -12.12
CA GLU A 604 -8.70 -3.29 -12.69
C GLU A 604 -8.44 -2.17 -13.70
N VAL A 605 -8.98 -2.30 -14.91
CA VAL A 605 -8.93 -1.25 -15.92
C VAL A 605 -9.92 -0.15 -15.54
N VAL A 606 -9.43 1.07 -15.44
CA VAL A 606 -10.27 2.23 -15.16
C VAL A 606 -11.08 2.57 -16.40
N GLY A 607 -12.39 2.76 -16.24
CA GLY A 607 -13.25 3.13 -17.37
C GLY A 607 -14.72 2.82 -17.13
N LYS A 608 -15.49 2.99 -18.20
CA LYS A 608 -16.91 2.63 -18.28
C LYS A 608 -17.15 1.85 -19.56
N GLN A 609 -18.14 0.99 -19.54
CA GLN A 609 -18.53 0.23 -20.73
C GLN A 609 -19.54 1.01 -21.56
N TYR A 610 -19.24 1.12 -22.86
CA TYR A 610 -20.10 1.74 -23.89
C TYR A 610 -20.30 0.75 -25.04
N GLY A 611 -21.36 -0.06 -24.93
CA GLY A 611 -21.57 -1.16 -25.87
C GLY A 611 -20.45 -2.20 -25.79
N ASN A 612 -19.70 -2.37 -26.89
CA ASN A 612 -18.52 -3.24 -26.95
C ASN A 612 -17.18 -2.53 -26.65
N ARG A 613 -17.21 -1.28 -26.23
CA ARG A 613 -16.05 -0.46 -25.92
C ARG A 613 -15.93 -0.21 -24.42
N TYR A 614 -14.71 -0.21 -23.89
CA TYR A 614 -14.44 0.11 -22.49
C TYR A 614 -13.26 1.09 -22.39
N TYR A 615 -13.48 2.25 -21.78
CA TYR A 615 -12.47 3.29 -21.62
C TYR A 615 -12.85 4.32 -20.53
N PRO A 616 -11.86 5.02 -19.90
CA PRO A 616 -12.13 6.12 -18.96
C PRO A 616 -12.54 7.39 -19.71
N ASN A 617 -13.16 8.35 -19.03
CA ASN A 617 -13.43 9.65 -19.63
C ASN A 617 -12.15 10.29 -20.13
N PHE A 618 -11.05 10.19 -19.35
CA PHE A 618 -9.73 10.60 -19.81
C PHE A 618 -8.63 9.92 -19.02
N SER A 619 -7.44 9.96 -19.58
CA SER A 619 -6.19 9.55 -18.93
C SER A 619 -5.16 10.67 -19.04
N GLY A 620 -4.13 10.60 -18.22
CA GLY A 620 -3.05 11.58 -18.26
C GLY A 620 -1.73 11.04 -17.73
N VAL A 621 -0.68 11.78 -18.08
CA VAL A 621 0.67 11.64 -17.52
C VAL A 621 1.06 12.98 -16.91
N LEU A 622 1.38 12.97 -15.64
CA LEU A 622 1.74 14.12 -14.83
C LEU A 622 3.24 14.07 -14.52
N ARG A 623 3.94 15.16 -14.71
CA ARG A 623 5.35 15.32 -14.35
C ARG A 623 5.53 16.47 -13.38
N SER A 624 6.25 16.27 -12.32
CA SER A 624 6.58 17.34 -11.37
C SER A 624 7.70 18.28 -11.87
N LEU A 625 8.24 17.99 -13.04
CA LEU A 625 9.23 18.85 -13.71
C LEU A 625 8.77 19.13 -15.14
N ASN A 626 8.62 20.40 -15.46
CA ASN A 626 8.31 20.87 -16.82
C ASN A 626 9.60 21.22 -17.55
N TYR A 627 9.99 20.41 -18.53
CA TYR A 627 11.20 20.64 -19.32
C TYR A 627 11.05 21.74 -20.40
N TYR A 628 9.82 22.20 -20.62
CA TYR A 628 9.52 23.25 -21.62
C TYR A 628 8.45 24.21 -21.06
N PRO A 629 8.81 25.05 -20.07
CA PRO A 629 7.89 26.04 -19.55
C PRO A 629 7.53 27.08 -20.63
N ILE A 630 6.26 27.50 -20.70
CA ILE A 630 5.73 28.46 -21.69
C ILE A 630 5.13 29.64 -20.95
N GLY A 631 5.48 30.85 -21.38
CA GLY A 631 4.97 32.09 -20.76
C GLY A 631 5.39 32.22 -19.31
N ASP A 632 4.41 32.24 -18.39
CA ASP A 632 4.63 32.42 -16.95
C ASP A 632 4.90 31.10 -16.20
N GLU A 633 4.87 29.95 -16.90
CA GLU A 633 5.12 28.64 -16.31
C GLU A 633 6.56 28.52 -15.82
N LYS A 634 6.76 27.79 -14.70
CA LYS A 634 8.07 27.46 -14.15
C LYS A 634 8.36 25.96 -14.29
N ALA A 635 9.63 25.61 -14.42
CA ALA A 635 10.03 24.22 -14.55
C ALA A 635 9.57 23.35 -13.35
N GLU A 636 9.62 23.88 -12.14
CA GLU A 636 9.22 23.20 -10.90
C GLU A 636 7.71 23.09 -10.70
N GLU A 637 6.91 23.79 -11.47
CA GLU A 637 5.44 23.71 -11.42
C GLU A 637 4.88 22.47 -12.11
N GLY A 638 5.74 21.79 -12.88
CA GLY A 638 5.37 20.56 -13.54
C GLY A 638 4.40 20.74 -14.70
N ILE A 639 3.97 19.62 -15.27
CA ILE A 639 3.13 19.59 -16.48
C ILE A 639 2.29 18.32 -16.54
N ALA A 640 1.07 18.39 -17.07
CA ALA A 640 0.22 17.25 -17.38
C ALA A 640 -0.07 17.13 -18.88
N SER A 641 -0.06 15.91 -19.39
CA SER A 641 -0.54 15.56 -20.71
C SER A 641 -1.87 14.83 -20.56
N LEU A 642 -2.95 15.34 -21.17
CA LEU A 642 -4.30 14.81 -21.04
C LEU A 642 -4.81 14.27 -22.38
N ALA A 643 -5.53 13.14 -22.35
CA ALA A 643 -6.17 12.55 -23.53
C ALA A 643 -7.47 11.82 -23.19
N LEU A 644 -8.45 11.83 -24.08
CA LEU A 644 -9.63 10.98 -24.07
C LEU A 644 -9.22 9.50 -24.18
N GLY A 645 -9.84 8.62 -23.40
CA GLY A 645 -9.70 7.18 -23.49
C GLY A 645 -8.53 6.60 -22.73
N LEU A 646 -8.05 5.42 -23.13
CA LEU A 646 -6.99 4.67 -22.46
C LEU A 646 -5.62 5.39 -22.53
N GLY A 647 -4.89 5.40 -21.42
CA GLY A 647 -3.59 6.03 -21.28
C GLY A 647 -2.50 5.50 -22.23
N LYS A 648 -2.66 4.28 -22.76
CA LYS A 648 -1.79 3.73 -23.81
C LYS A 648 -1.67 4.66 -25.02
N TYR A 649 -2.72 5.43 -25.36
CA TYR A 649 -2.68 6.42 -26.43
C TYR A 649 -1.61 7.52 -26.17
N ILE A 650 -1.45 7.95 -24.92
CA ILE A 650 -0.43 8.95 -24.53
C ILE A 650 0.97 8.34 -24.64
N VAL A 651 1.12 7.12 -24.11
CA VAL A 651 2.40 6.39 -24.09
C VAL A 651 2.89 6.06 -25.49
N ASP A 652 1.99 5.74 -26.43
CA ASP A 652 2.29 5.49 -27.84
C ASP A 652 2.59 6.79 -28.64
N GLY A 653 2.60 7.95 -27.99
CA GLY A 653 2.94 9.23 -28.60
C GLY A 653 1.80 9.93 -29.33
N GLY A 654 0.56 9.59 -29.00
CA GLY A 654 -0.64 10.25 -29.54
C GLY A 654 -0.70 11.75 -29.18
N GLN A 655 -1.53 12.50 -29.91
CA GLN A 655 -1.77 13.92 -29.62
C GLN A 655 -2.47 14.10 -28.28
N THR A 656 -1.87 14.86 -27.38
CA THR A 656 -2.41 15.14 -26.04
C THR A 656 -2.58 16.64 -25.82
N LEU A 657 -3.49 17.02 -24.93
CA LEU A 657 -3.56 18.39 -24.45
C LEU A 657 -2.51 18.60 -23.35
N ARG A 658 -1.60 19.53 -23.55
CA ARG A 658 -0.58 19.92 -22.57
C ARG A 658 -1.14 20.98 -21.64
N VAL A 659 -1.11 20.74 -20.33
CA VAL A 659 -1.71 21.61 -19.32
C VAL A 659 -0.78 21.78 -18.13
N SER A 660 -0.48 23.01 -17.75
CA SER A 660 0.13 23.29 -16.44
C SER A 660 -0.96 23.26 -15.37
N PRO A 661 -0.86 22.42 -14.32
CA PRO A 661 -1.82 22.40 -13.23
C PRO A 661 -1.89 23.73 -12.45
N TYR A 662 -0.83 24.55 -12.49
CA TYR A 662 -0.79 25.89 -11.86
C TYR A 662 -1.38 26.97 -12.76
N HIS A 663 -1.43 26.75 -14.07
CA HIS A 663 -1.98 27.68 -15.06
C HIS A 663 -3.03 27.00 -15.95
N PRO A 664 -4.12 26.41 -15.38
CA PRO A 664 -5.05 25.55 -16.13
C PRO A 664 -5.84 26.26 -17.23
N HIS A 665 -5.90 27.59 -17.20
CA HIS A 665 -6.57 28.41 -18.21
C HIS A 665 -5.67 28.79 -19.38
N GLN A 666 -4.35 28.61 -19.25
CA GLN A 666 -3.36 28.97 -20.28
C GLN A 666 -2.96 27.70 -21.06
N VAL A 667 -3.76 27.30 -22.04
CA VAL A 667 -3.48 26.15 -22.89
C VAL A 667 -3.07 26.66 -24.27
N LEU A 668 -1.77 26.56 -24.60
CA LEU A 668 -1.22 27.08 -25.86
C LEU A 668 -1.91 26.48 -27.09
N GLN A 669 -2.21 25.20 -27.08
CA GLN A 669 -2.86 24.50 -28.19
C GLN A 669 -4.27 25.01 -28.50
N LEU A 670 -4.91 25.73 -27.55
CA LEU A 670 -6.25 26.32 -27.69
C LEU A 670 -6.22 27.83 -27.91
N SER A 671 -5.04 28.45 -27.96
CA SER A 671 -4.91 29.92 -28.09
C SER A 671 -5.37 30.48 -29.44
N GLU A 672 -5.23 29.68 -30.50
CA GLU A 672 -5.65 30.03 -31.85
C GLU A 672 -6.48 28.93 -32.47
N LEU A 673 -7.49 29.28 -33.26
CA LEU A 673 -8.42 28.36 -33.88
C LEU A 673 -7.72 27.32 -34.77
N GLU A 674 -6.81 27.74 -35.61
CA GLU A 674 -6.09 26.84 -36.51
C GLU A 674 -5.23 25.86 -35.75
N THR A 675 -4.52 26.30 -34.71
CA THR A 675 -3.73 25.48 -33.83
C THR A 675 -4.61 24.50 -33.09
N ALA A 676 -5.74 24.93 -32.50
CA ALA A 676 -6.68 24.06 -31.83
C ALA A 676 -7.25 22.95 -32.72
N LEU A 677 -7.53 23.25 -33.96
CA LEU A 677 -8.00 22.26 -34.93
C LEU A 677 -6.92 21.28 -35.40
N ARG A 678 -5.65 21.70 -35.43
CA ARG A 678 -4.51 20.87 -35.84
C ARG A 678 -3.90 20.06 -34.71
N GLU A 679 -3.72 20.65 -33.52
CA GLU A 679 -2.90 20.11 -32.41
C GLU A 679 -3.70 19.40 -31.34
N THR A 680 -5.05 19.33 -31.44
CA THR A 680 -5.86 18.60 -30.49
C THR A 680 -6.16 17.17 -30.94
N GLN A 681 -6.42 16.30 -29.99
CA GLN A 681 -6.65 14.88 -30.15
C GLN A 681 -7.75 14.58 -31.21
N THR A 682 -7.46 13.69 -32.15
CA THR A 682 -8.36 13.27 -33.23
C THR A 682 -8.81 11.81 -33.11
N GLN A 683 -8.01 10.98 -32.43
CA GLN A 683 -8.23 9.56 -32.21
C GLN A 683 -8.08 9.23 -30.74
N PHE A 684 -8.62 8.13 -30.29
CA PHE A 684 -8.45 7.61 -28.94
C PHE A 684 -8.46 6.08 -28.93
N TYR A 685 -7.99 5.50 -27.82
CA TYR A 685 -7.98 4.05 -27.62
C TYR A 685 -9.05 3.60 -26.64
N ALA A 686 -9.69 2.48 -26.97
CA ALA A 686 -10.65 1.77 -26.12
C ALA A 686 -10.37 0.27 -26.16
N LEU A 687 -10.67 -0.43 -25.06
CA LEU A 687 -10.61 -1.89 -25.03
C LEU A 687 -11.84 -2.47 -25.76
N ASP A 688 -11.61 -3.45 -26.63
CA ASP A 688 -12.66 -4.21 -27.30
C ASP A 688 -13.22 -5.32 -26.39
N MET A 689 -14.45 -5.14 -25.93
CA MET A 689 -15.14 -6.10 -25.07
C MET A 689 -15.70 -7.31 -25.82
N SER A 690 -15.67 -7.30 -27.15
CA SER A 690 -16.18 -8.39 -27.99
C SER A 690 -15.14 -9.45 -28.35
N ARG A 691 -13.85 -9.10 -28.21
CA ARG A 691 -12.75 -10.04 -28.49
C ARG A 691 -12.54 -11.02 -27.35
N VAL A 692 -13.11 -12.21 -27.51
CA VAL A 692 -13.11 -13.26 -26.48
C VAL A 692 -12.50 -14.53 -27.06
N GLY A 693 -11.51 -15.11 -26.36
CA GLY A 693 -10.94 -16.42 -26.70
C GLY A 693 -10.04 -16.42 -27.94
N GLU A 694 -9.55 -15.25 -28.37
CA GLU A 694 -8.62 -15.15 -29.48
C GLU A 694 -7.20 -15.53 -29.09
N ASP A 695 -6.40 -15.93 -30.06
CA ASP A 695 -5.00 -16.27 -29.87
C ASP A 695 -4.19 -15.03 -29.43
N PHE A 696 -3.49 -15.14 -28.32
CA PHE A 696 -2.59 -14.11 -27.82
C PHE A 696 -1.39 -13.97 -28.75
N GLN A 697 -1.01 -12.72 -29.03
CA GLN A 697 0.06 -12.36 -29.97
C GLN A 697 1.19 -11.66 -29.22
N VAL A 698 2.36 -11.56 -29.86
CA VAL A 698 3.49 -10.75 -29.38
C VAL A 698 3.08 -9.28 -29.26
N ASP A 699 2.25 -8.78 -30.20
CA ASP A 699 1.61 -7.48 -30.10
C ASP A 699 0.56 -7.46 -28.99
N ASP A 700 0.84 -6.76 -27.90
CA ASP A 700 -0.01 -6.63 -26.73
C ASP A 700 -1.24 -5.72 -26.94
N GLY A 701 -1.28 -5.01 -28.06
CA GLY A 701 -2.38 -4.13 -28.48
C GLY A 701 -3.46 -4.81 -29.34
N PHE A 702 -3.43 -6.12 -29.52
CA PHE A 702 -4.30 -6.87 -30.43
C PHE A 702 -5.81 -6.65 -30.21
N ASN A 703 -6.24 -6.30 -29.00
CA ASN A 703 -7.62 -6.05 -28.61
C ASN A 703 -7.92 -4.57 -28.28
N ILE A 704 -7.05 -3.65 -28.70
CA ILE A 704 -7.25 -2.22 -28.54
C ILE A 704 -7.88 -1.65 -29.81
N LEU A 705 -9.03 -1.03 -29.66
CA LEU A 705 -9.71 -0.31 -30.74
C LEU A 705 -9.09 1.10 -30.88
N LYS A 706 -8.71 1.45 -32.10
CA LYS A 706 -8.29 2.80 -32.49
C LYS A 706 -9.49 3.52 -33.10
N LEU A 707 -10.09 4.44 -32.35
CA LEU A 707 -11.36 5.10 -32.69
C LEU A 707 -11.14 6.60 -32.94
N LYS A 708 -12.04 7.21 -33.70
CA LYS A 708 -12.06 8.67 -33.89
C LYS A 708 -12.85 9.34 -32.77
N VAL A 709 -12.47 10.55 -32.36
CA VAL A 709 -13.18 11.32 -31.31
C VAL A 709 -14.70 11.40 -31.56
N LYS A 710 -15.14 11.51 -32.83
CA LYS A 710 -16.56 11.52 -33.18
C LYS A 710 -17.33 10.26 -32.74
N ASP A 711 -16.63 9.13 -32.64
CA ASP A 711 -17.25 7.85 -32.27
C ASP A 711 -17.63 7.81 -30.76
N ALA A 712 -17.03 8.68 -29.94
CA ALA A 712 -17.32 8.83 -28.52
C ALA A 712 -18.51 9.75 -28.21
N VAL A 713 -19.08 10.44 -29.24
CA VAL A 713 -20.23 11.36 -29.04
C VAL A 713 -21.46 10.60 -28.57
N ALA A 714 -21.71 9.42 -29.14
CA ALA A 714 -22.86 8.56 -28.78
C ALA A 714 -22.73 8.01 -27.34
N ASP A 715 -21.51 7.88 -26.83
CA ASP A 715 -21.20 7.35 -25.50
C ASP A 715 -21.41 8.38 -24.39
N GLN A 716 -21.67 9.66 -24.72
CA GLN A 716 -21.76 10.80 -23.79
C GLN A 716 -20.52 10.99 -22.91
N SER A 717 -19.40 10.35 -23.23
CA SER A 717 -18.14 10.42 -22.49
C SER A 717 -17.44 11.76 -22.65
N LEU A 718 -17.84 12.56 -23.64
CA LEU A 718 -17.22 13.86 -24.00
C LEU A 718 -17.77 15.05 -23.22
N THR A 719 -18.83 14.90 -22.41
CA THR A 719 -19.64 16.00 -21.85
C THR A 719 -18.85 17.13 -21.20
N TYR A 720 -17.77 16.82 -20.47
CA TYR A 720 -16.96 17.80 -19.74
C TYR A 720 -15.56 18.01 -20.33
N ILE A 721 -15.18 17.25 -21.36
CA ILE A 721 -13.83 17.25 -21.91
C ILE A 721 -13.73 17.74 -23.35
N ALA A 722 -14.85 17.97 -24.02
CA ALA A 722 -14.84 18.42 -25.40
C ALA A 722 -15.65 19.69 -25.59
N SER A 723 -15.22 20.48 -26.60
CA SER A 723 -15.90 21.62 -27.18
C SER A 723 -16.30 21.32 -28.61
N THR A 724 -17.19 22.10 -29.21
CA THR A 724 -17.64 21.93 -30.60
C THR A 724 -17.16 23.11 -31.44
N TYR A 725 -16.45 22.84 -32.53
CA TYR A 725 -16.12 23.84 -33.54
C TYR A 725 -17.34 24.11 -34.41
N ASP A 726 -17.75 25.39 -34.44
CA ASP A 726 -18.80 25.88 -35.29
C ASP A 726 -18.14 26.48 -36.58
N PRO A 727 -18.30 25.82 -37.76
CA PRO A 727 -17.69 26.31 -38.98
C PRO A 727 -18.38 27.57 -39.53
N TYR A 728 -19.59 27.90 -39.06
CA TYR A 728 -20.33 29.08 -39.53
C TYR A 728 -19.79 30.34 -38.86
N ASP A 729 -19.63 30.27 -37.52
CA ASP A 729 -19.12 31.37 -36.74
C ASP A 729 -17.57 31.37 -36.64
N GLN A 730 -16.92 30.35 -37.20
CA GLN A 730 -15.46 30.10 -37.09
C GLN A 730 -14.93 30.19 -35.66
N MET A 731 -15.66 29.59 -34.72
CA MET A 731 -15.29 29.60 -33.33
C MET A 731 -15.49 28.25 -32.65
N ILE A 732 -14.77 28.03 -31.58
CA ILE A 732 -14.95 26.85 -30.71
C ILE A 732 -15.86 27.26 -29.56
N ARG A 733 -16.96 26.51 -29.35
CA ARG A 733 -17.92 26.69 -28.27
C ARG A 733 -17.80 25.55 -27.29
N ASP A 734 -17.74 25.85 -26.00
CA ASP A 734 -17.68 24.82 -24.95
C ASP A 734 -18.95 23.98 -24.92
N GLY A 735 -18.77 22.66 -24.81
CA GLY A 735 -19.84 21.67 -24.77
C GLY A 735 -20.06 20.97 -26.10
N ILE A 736 -21.01 20.02 -26.06
CA ILE A 736 -21.35 19.16 -27.20
C ILE A 736 -22.64 19.64 -27.84
N TYR A 737 -22.52 20.16 -29.08
CA TYR A 737 -23.63 20.60 -29.88
C TYR A 737 -23.78 19.70 -31.11
N GLU A 738 -24.97 19.66 -31.74
CA GLU A 738 -25.19 18.96 -32.99
C GLU A 738 -24.35 19.58 -34.11
N GLY A 739 -23.84 18.74 -35.01
CA GLY A 739 -22.94 19.20 -36.10
C GLY A 739 -21.53 19.57 -35.56
N GLY A 740 -20.74 20.15 -36.45
CA GLY A 740 -19.39 20.64 -36.14
C GLY A 740 -18.39 19.56 -35.68
N ARG A 741 -17.09 19.88 -35.76
CA ARG A 741 -16.02 18.99 -35.28
C ARG A 741 -15.89 19.09 -33.76
N LYS A 742 -15.74 17.94 -33.08
CA LYS A 742 -15.45 17.89 -31.65
C LYS A 742 -13.96 18.07 -31.41
N VAL A 743 -13.63 19.00 -30.52
CA VAL A 743 -12.27 19.38 -30.11
C VAL A 743 -12.08 18.99 -28.68
N ILE A 744 -11.09 18.19 -28.36
CA ILE A 744 -10.78 17.77 -26.99
C ILE A 744 -10.05 18.93 -26.29
N SER A 745 -10.82 19.76 -25.58
CA SER A 745 -10.37 21.02 -24.96
C SER A 745 -10.25 20.93 -23.44
N PHE A 746 -10.91 19.95 -22.82
CA PHE A 746 -11.05 19.86 -21.36
C PHE A 746 -11.67 21.10 -20.71
N ALA A 747 -12.38 21.95 -21.46
CA ALA A 747 -12.91 23.21 -20.97
C ALA A 747 -13.80 23.06 -19.73
N GLY A 748 -14.66 22.03 -19.67
CA GLY A 748 -15.51 21.78 -18.50
C GLY A 748 -14.71 21.52 -17.23
N VAL A 749 -13.58 20.83 -17.32
CA VAL A 749 -12.71 20.50 -16.19
C VAL A 749 -11.77 21.66 -15.85
N LEU A 750 -11.11 22.24 -16.86
CA LEU A 750 -10.03 23.23 -16.65
C LEU A 750 -10.55 24.65 -16.46
N GLN A 751 -11.64 25.03 -17.15
CA GLN A 751 -12.17 26.42 -17.12
C GLN A 751 -13.41 26.54 -16.24
N GLN A 752 -14.31 25.55 -16.29
CA GLN A 752 -15.57 25.58 -15.55
C GLN A 752 -15.50 24.92 -14.16
N GLY A 753 -14.38 24.23 -13.84
CA GLY A 753 -14.14 23.63 -12.54
C GLY A 753 -15.14 22.53 -12.16
N VAL A 754 -15.64 21.76 -13.15
CA VAL A 754 -16.59 20.64 -12.93
C VAL A 754 -15.99 19.56 -12.02
N PHE A 755 -14.68 19.39 -12.06
CA PHE A 755 -13.91 18.48 -11.24
C PHE A 755 -12.59 19.15 -10.84
N PRO A 756 -12.12 19.04 -9.58
CA PRO A 756 -10.92 19.73 -9.08
C PRO A 756 -9.61 19.08 -9.56
N LEU A 757 -9.50 18.83 -10.87
CA LEU A 757 -8.35 18.15 -11.45
C LEU A 757 -7.04 18.92 -11.23
N PRO A 758 -6.96 20.25 -11.48
CA PRO A 758 -5.71 20.98 -11.32
C PRO A 758 -5.16 20.87 -9.90
N GLU A 759 -6.00 21.04 -8.88
CA GLU A 759 -5.63 20.98 -7.47
C GLU A 759 -5.18 19.57 -7.07
N LEU A 760 -5.89 18.55 -7.52
CA LEU A 760 -5.52 17.15 -7.27
C LEU A 760 -4.18 16.79 -7.92
N LEU A 761 -3.90 17.30 -9.12
CA LEU A 761 -2.62 17.09 -9.80
C LEU A 761 -1.48 17.83 -9.08
N GLN A 762 -1.69 19.08 -8.64
CA GLN A 762 -0.71 19.82 -7.83
C GLN A 762 -0.36 19.06 -6.56
N MET A 763 -1.37 18.54 -5.83
CA MET A 763 -1.14 17.74 -4.62
C MET A 763 -0.41 16.44 -4.93
N THR A 764 -0.76 15.76 -6.00
CA THR A 764 -0.12 14.52 -6.42
C THR A 764 1.36 14.73 -6.74
N MET A 765 1.71 15.81 -7.46
CA MET A 765 3.10 16.17 -7.73
C MET A 765 3.87 16.51 -6.46
N LYS A 766 3.28 17.36 -5.62
CA LYS A 766 3.89 17.82 -4.38
C LYS A 766 4.21 16.63 -3.46
N TYR A 767 3.21 15.86 -3.08
CA TYR A 767 3.41 14.74 -2.15
C TYR A 767 4.23 13.60 -2.77
N GLY A 768 4.07 13.34 -4.07
CA GLY A 768 4.90 12.37 -4.77
C GLY A 768 6.38 12.75 -4.75
N ALA A 769 6.71 14.01 -5.05
CA ALA A 769 8.08 14.50 -5.07
C ALA A 769 8.68 14.62 -3.65
N GLU A 770 7.91 15.07 -2.66
CA GLU A 770 8.32 15.17 -1.26
C GLU A 770 8.64 13.80 -0.67
N GLU A 771 7.77 12.81 -0.85
CA GLU A 771 7.94 11.45 -0.31
C GLU A 771 9.03 10.66 -1.06
N MET A 772 9.18 10.84 -2.37
CA MET A 772 10.29 10.25 -3.14
C MET A 772 11.60 11.03 -3.02
N ARG A 773 11.55 12.28 -2.53
CA ARG A 773 12.68 13.23 -2.49
C ARG A 773 13.34 13.44 -3.85
N ARG A 774 12.56 13.36 -4.92
CA ARG A 774 12.97 13.53 -6.33
C ARG A 774 11.78 13.98 -7.17
N PRO A 775 12.00 14.63 -8.32
CA PRO A 775 10.94 14.82 -9.29
C PRO A 775 10.32 13.50 -9.71
N VAL A 776 9.00 13.51 -9.90
CA VAL A 776 8.21 12.31 -10.21
C VAL A 776 7.38 12.45 -11.47
N GLU A 777 7.15 11.31 -12.11
CA GLU A 777 6.14 11.14 -13.12
C GLU A 777 5.04 10.20 -12.59
N VAL A 778 3.77 10.59 -12.82
CA VAL A 778 2.60 9.84 -12.37
C VAL A 778 1.64 9.63 -13.52
N GLU A 779 1.29 8.37 -13.79
CA GLU A 779 0.23 8.01 -14.72
C GLU A 779 -1.11 7.98 -13.96
N PHE A 780 -2.17 8.49 -14.58
CA PHE A 780 -3.50 8.50 -13.99
C PHE A 780 -4.61 8.32 -15.01
N ALA A 781 -5.80 7.95 -14.53
CA ALA A 781 -7.03 7.92 -15.30
C ALA A 781 -8.18 8.45 -14.47
N CYS A 782 -9.21 8.99 -15.12
CA CYS A 782 -10.33 9.60 -14.45
C CYS A 782 -11.67 9.14 -15.03
N ASN A 783 -12.60 8.82 -14.14
CA ASN A 783 -14.01 8.62 -14.46
C ASN A 783 -14.80 9.79 -13.89
N LEU A 784 -15.58 10.47 -14.75
CA LEU A 784 -16.50 11.54 -14.38
C LEU A 784 -17.95 11.05 -14.50
N ASN A 785 -18.78 11.42 -13.54
CA ASN A 785 -20.21 11.14 -13.53
C ASN A 785 -21.01 12.35 -13.99
N ALA A 786 -22.25 12.14 -14.42
CA ALA A 786 -23.15 13.20 -14.86
C ALA A 786 -23.50 14.22 -13.74
N ASP A 787 -23.44 13.79 -12.47
CA ASP A 787 -23.65 14.61 -11.29
C ASP A 787 -22.43 15.47 -10.86
N ARG A 788 -21.39 15.52 -11.70
CA ARG A 788 -20.10 16.19 -11.46
C ARG A 788 -19.22 15.55 -10.37
N THR A 789 -19.58 14.38 -9.89
CA THR A 789 -18.67 13.58 -9.07
C THR A 789 -17.65 12.85 -9.96
N GLY A 790 -16.48 12.50 -9.41
CA GLY A 790 -15.47 11.81 -10.20
C GLY A 790 -14.47 11.05 -9.34
N GLN A 791 -13.75 10.16 -10.01
CA GLN A 791 -12.75 9.32 -9.40
C GLN A 791 -11.45 9.45 -10.18
N LEU A 792 -10.41 9.97 -9.51
CA LEU A 792 -9.05 10.02 -10.04
C LEU A 792 -8.30 8.78 -9.56
N TYR A 793 -7.85 7.97 -10.49
CA TYR A 793 -7.07 6.78 -10.24
C TYR A 793 -5.60 7.02 -10.57
N LEU A 794 -4.72 6.85 -9.61
CA LEU A 794 -3.28 6.89 -9.80
C LEU A 794 -2.81 5.49 -10.20
N LEU A 795 -2.16 5.37 -11.37
CA LEU A 795 -1.86 4.08 -12.02
C LEU A 795 -0.41 3.64 -11.88
N GLN A 796 0.50 4.59 -11.79
CA GLN A 796 1.94 4.36 -11.64
C GLN A 796 2.61 5.64 -11.15
N ILE A 797 3.67 5.51 -10.36
CA ILE A 797 4.59 6.58 -10.00
C ILE A 797 6.02 6.11 -10.21
N ARG A 798 6.85 6.98 -10.74
CA ARG A 798 8.29 6.73 -10.90
C ARG A 798 9.09 8.02 -10.72
N PRO A 799 10.35 7.92 -10.28
CA PRO A 799 11.23 9.09 -10.23
C PRO A 799 11.63 9.50 -11.63
N ILE A 800 11.74 10.82 -11.84
CA ILE A 800 12.42 11.38 -13.01
C ILE A 800 13.92 11.39 -12.68
N VAL A 801 14.74 10.78 -13.52
CA VAL A 801 16.19 10.73 -13.33
C VAL A 801 16.80 12.05 -13.77
N ASP A 802 17.39 12.79 -12.81
CA ASP A 802 18.14 14.03 -13.07
C ASP A 802 19.64 13.73 -12.98
N SER A 803 20.40 13.98 -14.04
CA SER A 803 21.85 13.78 -14.01
C SER A 803 22.53 14.93 -13.26
N LYS A 804 23.25 14.61 -12.21
CA LYS A 804 23.87 15.58 -11.28
C LYS A 804 25.22 16.15 -11.74
N GLN A 805 25.64 15.99 -12.98
CA GLN A 805 26.92 16.57 -13.42
C GLN A 805 26.75 18.08 -13.64
N MET A 806 27.45 18.88 -12.88
CA MET A 806 27.47 20.33 -13.05
C MET A 806 28.29 20.69 -14.29
N LEU A 807 27.67 21.43 -15.21
CA LEU A 807 28.40 22.12 -16.27
C LEU A 807 29.00 23.41 -15.71
N ASP A 808 30.32 23.53 -15.78
CA ASP A 808 31.04 24.76 -15.38
C ASP A 808 31.02 25.84 -16.50
N GLU A 809 30.53 25.49 -17.69
CA GLU A 809 30.45 26.37 -18.85
C GLU A 809 29.03 26.83 -19.16
N ASP A 810 28.86 28.08 -19.47
CA ASP A 810 27.60 28.65 -19.96
C ASP A 810 27.40 28.32 -21.43
N VAL A 811 26.64 27.27 -21.76
CA VAL A 811 26.36 26.81 -23.12
C VAL A 811 25.74 27.93 -23.99
N ALA A 812 24.96 28.82 -23.38
CA ALA A 812 24.34 29.94 -24.07
C ALA A 812 25.36 31.00 -24.57
N ALA A 813 26.52 31.08 -23.93
CA ALA A 813 27.56 32.04 -24.28
C ALA A 813 28.49 31.60 -25.45
N ILE A 814 28.33 30.35 -25.94
CA ILE A 814 29.19 29.81 -27.01
C ILE A 814 28.76 30.41 -28.36
N PRO A 815 29.68 30.89 -29.20
CA PRO A 815 29.35 31.42 -30.51
C PRO A 815 28.77 30.38 -31.48
N ASP A 816 27.76 30.74 -32.23
CA ASP A 816 27.11 29.86 -33.22
C ASP A 816 28.07 29.34 -34.31
N GLU A 817 29.12 30.09 -34.59
CA GLU A 817 30.15 29.71 -35.57
C GLU A 817 30.94 28.46 -35.17
N GLN A 818 30.95 28.11 -33.86
CA GLN A 818 31.62 26.92 -33.36
C GLN A 818 30.68 25.71 -33.27
N CYS A 819 29.37 25.90 -33.46
CA CYS A 819 28.37 24.87 -33.30
C CYS A 819 28.09 24.14 -34.61
N LEU A 820 28.15 22.80 -34.62
CA LEU A 820 27.53 21.94 -35.63
C LEU A 820 26.03 21.93 -35.47
N LEU A 821 25.63 21.72 -34.19
CA LEU A 821 24.23 21.75 -33.74
C LEU A 821 24.10 22.69 -32.55
N ARG A 822 23.05 23.51 -32.52
CA ARG A 822 22.64 24.26 -31.34
C ARG A 822 21.15 24.18 -31.14
N SER A 823 20.76 23.94 -29.92
CA SER A 823 19.37 23.85 -29.48
C SER A 823 19.14 24.69 -28.23
N HIS A 824 18.09 25.53 -28.28
CA HIS A 824 17.53 26.22 -27.10
C HIS A 824 16.41 25.42 -26.43
N HIS A 825 16.22 24.16 -26.85
CA HIS A 825 15.30 23.20 -26.28
C HIS A 825 15.98 21.83 -26.19
N SER A 826 16.94 21.73 -25.30
CA SER A 826 17.68 20.48 -25.08
C SER A 826 17.33 19.80 -23.79
N LEU A 827 17.45 18.50 -23.82
CA LEU A 827 17.37 17.62 -22.66
C LEU A 827 18.66 16.84 -22.53
N GLY A 828 18.95 16.43 -21.33
CA GLY A 828 20.21 15.84 -20.98
C GLY A 828 21.09 16.86 -20.25
N HIS A 829 22.09 16.35 -19.52
CA HIS A 829 22.98 17.20 -18.74
C HIS A 829 24.36 16.55 -18.69
N GLY A 830 25.38 17.31 -19.02
CA GLY A 830 26.76 16.85 -18.99
C GLY A 830 27.57 17.22 -20.22
N ILE A 831 28.82 16.74 -20.24
CA ILE A 831 29.77 16.92 -21.33
C ILE A 831 30.12 15.54 -21.89
N ASN A 832 30.15 15.41 -23.23
CA ASN A 832 30.64 14.20 -23.88
C ASN A 832 31.67 14.63 -24.96
N GLU A 833 32.87 14.06 -24.89
CA GLU A 833 33.98 14.38 -25.79
C GLU A 833 34.52 13.12 -26.51
N ASP A 834 33.75 12.04 -26.57
CA ASP A 834 34.17 10.75 -27.12
C ASP A 834 33.57 10.44 -28.49
N VAL A 835 32.73 11.33 -29.05
CA VAL A 835 31.98 11.07 -30.27
C VAL A 835 32.65 11.75 -31.48
N THR A 836 32.96 10.96 -32.53
CA THR A 836 33.50 11.43 -33.79
C THR A 836 32.52 11.36 -34.96
N ASP A 837 31.44 10.64 -34.80
CA ASP A 837 30.56 10.19 -35.89
C ASP A 837 29.19 10.87 -35.83
N VAL A 838 28.71 11.29 -37.01
CA VAL A 838 27.36 11.86 -37.19
C VAL A 838 26.59 11.02 -38.20
N VAL A 839 25.43 10.55 -37.82
CA VAL A 839 24.47 9.86 -38.71
C VAL A 839 23.26 10.76 -38.87
N TYR A 840 22.94 11.10 -40.10
CA TYR A 840 21.81 12.02 -40.37
C TYR A 840 20.95 11.58 -41.53
N VAL A 841 19.66 11.94 -41.46
CA VAL A 841 18.68 11.68 -42.51
C VAL A 841 18.83 12.71 -43.63
N LYS A 842 18.91 12.23 -44.85
CA LYS A 842 18.94 13.09 -46.02
C LYS A 842 17.55 13.73 -46.21
N THR A 843 17.48 15.04 -46.02
CA THR A 843 16.27 15.86 -46.20
C THR A 843 16.45 16.72 -47.45
N ASP A 844 16.24 16.10 -48.61
CA ASP A 844 16.18 16.77 -49.92
C ASP A 844 14.71 17.11 -50.28
N ASP A 845 14.51 17.68 -51.46
CA ASP A 845 13.18 18.06 -51.98
C ASP A 845 12.20 16.86 -52.14
N ASN A 846 12.72 15.65 -52.07
CA ASN A 846 11.95 14.38 -52.15
C ASN A 846 11.64 13.74 -50.81
N PHE A 847 12.02 14.35 -49.69
CA PHE A 847 11.68 13.81 -48.37
C PHE A 847 10.17 13.78 -48.16
N THR A 848 9.66 12.61 -47.79
CA THR A 848 8.25 12.42 -47.42
C THR A 848 8.17 11.58 -46.19
N ALA A 849 7.22 11.86 -45.27
CA ALA A 849 6.97 11.11 -44.06
C ALA A 849 6.62 9.63 -44.32
N MET A 850 6.16 9.29 -45.52
CA MET A 850 5.90 7.88 -45.91
C MET A 850 7.18 7.02 -45.91
N ASN A 851 8.37 7.63 -46.00
CA ASN A 851 9.63 6.93 -45.96
C ASN A 851 10.16 6.65 -44.53
N ASN A 852 9.54 7.23 -43.52
CA ASN A 852 10.02 7.13 -42.12
C ASN A 852 10.21 5.69 -41.63
N PRO A 853 9.35 4.68 -41.93
CA PRO A 853 9.63 3.29 -41.58
C PRO A 853 10.91 2.74 -42.21
N ALA A 854 11.14 3.00 -43.50
CA ALA A 854 12.35 2.54 -44.20
C ALA A 854 13.62 3.26 -43.67
N ILE A 855 13.50 4.52 -43.24
CA ILE A 855 14.58 5.27 -42.58
C ILE A 855 14.94 4.59 -41.25
N ALA A 856 13.94 4.14 -40.46
CA ALA A 856 14.16 3.43 -39.17
C ALA A 856 14.98 2.14 -39.38
N ASP A 857 14.66 1.36 -40.41
CA ASP A 857 15.37 0.11 -40.72
C ASP A 857 16.84 0.38 -41.14
N GLU A 858 17.09 1.43 -41.92
CA GLU A 858 18.46 1.83 -42.34
C GLU A 858 19.29 2.26 -41.10
N ILE A 859 18.69 3.03 -40.19
CA ILE A 859 19.35 3.49 -38.97
C ILE A 859 19.66 2.32 -38.05
N GLU A 860 18.73 1.38 -37.88
CA GLU A 860 18.96 0.16 -37.08
C GLU A 860 20.19 -0.61 -37.58
N ARG A 861 20.32 -0.76 -38.88
CA ARG A 861 21.48 -1.42 -39.49
C ARG A 861 22.80 -0.72 -39.21
N ILE A 862 22.80 0.61 -39.25
CA ILE A 862 23.98 1.42 -38.90
C ILE A 862 24.29 1.32 -37.43
N ASN A 863 23.28 1.42 -36.55
CA ASN A 863 23.42 1.32 -35.12
C ASN A 863 24.06 -0.01 -34.65
N ARG A 864 23.69 -1.13 -35.29
CA ARG A 864 24.30 -2.45 -34.98
C ARG A 864 25.81 -2.45 -35.23
N LYS A 865 26.32 -1.72 -36.25
CA LYS A 865 27.76 -1.57 -36.50
C LYS A 865 28.43 -0.82 -35.38
N PHE A 866 27.83 0.30 -34.93
CA PHE A 866 28.35 1.11 -33.82
C PHE A 866 28.40 0.32 -32.51
N LEU A 867 27.39 -0.47 -32.24
CA LEU A 867 27.37 -1.35 -31.08
C LEU A 867 28.47 -2.42 -31.13
N ALA A 868 28.70 -3.04 -32.31
CA ALA A 868 29.75 -4.01 -32.49
C ALA A 868 31.15 -3.41 -32.32
N GLU A 869 31.33 -2.12 -32.67
CA GLU A 869 32.58 -1.38 -32.55
C GLU A 869 32.74 -0.69 -31.18
N GLY A 870 31.72 -0.71 -30.31
CA GLY A 870 31.72 -0.06 -28.98
C GLY A 870 31.81 1.49 -29.08
N ARG A 871 31.32 2.11 -30.16
CA ARG A 871 31.39 3.54 -30.43
C ARG A 871 30.01 4.20 -30.39
N GLY A 872 29.99 5.50 -30.09
CA GLY A 872 28.79 6.33 -30.13
C GLY A 872 28.73 7.24 -31.35
N TYR A 873 27.54 7.79 -31.63
CA TYR A 873 27.34 8.76 -32.71
C TYR A 873 26.28 9.80 -32.36
N VAL A 874 26.28 10.93 -33.05
CA VAL A 874 25.22 11.94 -33.06
C VAL A 874 24.19 11.57 -34.12
N LEU A 875 22.92 11.47 -33.78
CA LEU A 875 21.82 11.15 -34.70
C LEU A 875 21.02 12.41 -35.00
N VAL A 876 20.84 12.73 -36.30
CA VAL A 876 20.08 13.92 -36.73
C VAL A 876 19.00 13.52 -37.72
N GLY A 877 17.78 14.00 -37.53
CA GLY A 877 16.70 13.75 -38.49
C GLY A 877 15.48 14.66 -38.32
N PRO A 878 14.54 14.60 -39.28
CA PRO A 878 13.35 15.43 -39.28
C PRO A 878 12.24 14.83 -38.41
N GLY A 879 11.51 15.66 -37.70
CA GLY A 879 10.36 15.26 -36.88
C GLY A 879 10.73 14.48 -35.64
N ARG A 880 9.75 13.81 -35.05
CA ARG A 880 9.92 13.05 -33.79
C ARG A 880 10.67 11.75 -34.00
N TRP A 881 11.54 11.41 -33.06
CA TRP A 881 12.11 10.08 -32.97
C TRP A 881 11.26 9.21 -32.04
N GLY A 882 11.01 7.94 -32.41
CA GLY A 882 10.26 6.99 -31.61
C GLY A 882 8.74 7.14 -31.68
N SER A 883 8.21 7.88 -32.63
CA SER A 883 6.76 7.99 -32.88
C SER A 883 6.22 6.73 -33.55
N SER A 884 5.13 6.17 -33.01
CA SER A 884 4.40 5.07 -33.67
C SER A 884 3.62 5.54 -34.92
N ASP A 885 3.38 6.86 -35.05
CA ASP A 885 2.78 7.48 -36.23
C ASP A 885 3.87 7.97 -37.19
N PRO A 886 4.02 7.35 -38.39
CA PRO A 886 5.02 7.75 -39.37
C PRO A 886 4.85 9.19 -39.90
N TRP A 887 3.67 9.77 -39.77
CA TRP A 887 3.43 11.17 -40.19
C TRP A 887 3.98 12.18 -39.16
N LEU A 888 4.17 11.74 -37.90
CA LEU A 888 4.72 12.58 -36.83
C LEU A 888 6.23 12.44 -36.66
N GLY A 889 6.82 11.36 -37.19
CA GLY A 889 8.25 11.12 -37.02
C GLY A 889 8.73 9.74 -37.46
N ILE A 890 9.98 9.44 -37.13
CA ILE A 890 10.65 8.19 -37.48
C ILE A 890 10.38 7.13 -36.41
N PRO A 891 9.76 5.97 -36.74
CA PRO A 891 9.28 4.99 -35.78
C PRO A 891 10.40 4.05 -35.29
N VAL A 892 11.47 4.61 -34.71
CA VAL A 892 12.54 3.83 -34.10
C VAL A 892 12.16 3.41 -32.69
N LYS A 893 12.62 2.23 -32.27
CA LYS A 893 12.65 1.80 -30.88
C LYS A 893 14.04 2.02 -30.31
N TRP A 894 14.18 2.01 -28.98
CA TRP A 894 15.48 2.20 -28.34
C TRP A 894 16.60 1.29 -28.91
N PRO A 895 16.41 -0.01 -29.09
CA PRO A 895 17.45 -0.87 -29.66
C PRO A 895 17.95 -0.44 -31.04
N HIS A 896 17.11 0.27 -31.81
CA HIS A 896 17.49 0.73 -33.18
C HIS A 896 18.50 1.86 -33.16
N ILE A 897 18.65 2.57 -32.02
CA ILE A 897 19.47 3.78 -31.88
C ILE A 897 20.28 3.81 -30.57
N SER A 898 20.43 2.70 -29.89
CA SER A 898 21.01 2.61 -28.55
C SER A 898 22.50 3.02 -28.44
N ALA A 899 23.22 3.12 -29.55
CA ALA A 899 24.58 3.67 -29.60
C ALA A 899 24.61 5.20 -29.77
N SER A 900 23.47 5.88 -30.02
CA SER A 900 23.44 7.33 -30.11
C SER A 900 23.75 7.99 -28.76
N GLN A 901 24.54 9.07 -28.81
CA GLN A 901 24.87 9.89 -27.62
C GLN A 901 24.11 11.21 -27.61
N VAL A 902 23.70 11.68 -28.75
CA VAL A 902 22.78 12.80 -28.95
C VAL A 902 21.82 12.47 -30.08
N ILE A 903 20.58 12.84 -29.88
CA ILE A 903 19.52 12.74 -30.89
C ILE A 903 18.99 14.12 -31.11
N ALA A 904 19.02 14.57 -32.37
CA ALA A 904 18.53 15.89 -32.76
C ALA A 904 17.30 15.76 -33.68
N GLU A 905 16.20 16.39 -33.27
CA GLU A 905 15.02 16.65 -34.09
C GLU A 905 15.17 17.98 -34.81
N VAL A 906 15.10 17.97 -36.12
CA VAL A 906 15.23 19.20 -36.92
C VAL A 906 13.89 19.52 -37.53
N ALA A 907 13.40 20.73 -37.29
CA ALA A 907 12.22 21.26 -37.96
C ALA A 907 12.51 21.57 -39.43
N LEU A 908 11.65 21.08 -40.33
CA LEU A 908 11.68 21.42 -41.75
C LEU A 908 10.60 22.47 -42.07
N LYS A 909 10.79 23.26 -43.16
CA LYS A 909 9.86 24.34 -43.59
C LYS A 909 8.40 23.89 -43.69
N HIS A 910 8.14 22.63 -44.03
CA HIS A 910 6.80 22.07 -44.24
C HIS A 910 6.49 20.89 -43.32
N TYR A 911 7.39 20.53 -42.38
CA TYR A 911 7.24 19.42 -41.46
C TYR A 911 7.59 19.89 -40.05
N HIS A 912 6.55 20.31 -39.33
CA HIS A 912 6.68 20.82 -37.96
C HIS A 912 5.98 19.87 -37.01
N VAL A 913 6.68 19.43 -35.98
CA VAL A 913 6.17 18.49 -35.00
C VAL A 913 6.60 18.97 -33.63
N ASP A 914 5.61 19.06 -32.70
CA ASP A 914 5.92 19.36 -31.31
C ASP A 914 6.77 18.26 -30.69
N PRO A 915 7.68 18.61 -29.76
CA PRO A 915 8.52 17.64 -29.07
C PRO A 915 7.71 16.54 -28.40
N SER A 916 8.14 15.32 -28.55
CA SER A 916 7.46 14.16 -27.98
C SER A 916 7.77 13.97 -26.50
N GLN A 917 7.09 14.69 -25.63
CA GLN A 917 7.18 14.51 -24.18
C GLN A 917 6.17 13.43 -23.76
N GLY A 918 6.57 12.51 -22.87
CA GLY A 918 5.65 11.51 -22.27
C GLY A 918 5.67 10.13 -22.89
N THR A 919 6.47 9.86 -23.89
CA THR A 919 6.62 8.51 -24.46
C THR A 919 7.66 7.68 -23.67
N HIS A 920 7.49 6.35 -23.65
CA HIS A 920 8.51 5.43 -23.09
C HIS A 920 9.88 5.59 -23.79
N PHE A 921 9.88 5.91 -25.07
CA PHE A 921 11.08 6.19 -25.84
C PHE A 921 11.88 7.35 -25.22
N PHE A 922 11.20 8.44 -24.94
CA PHE A 922 11.79 9.64 -24.37
C PHE A 922 12.36 9.43 -22.95
N GLN A 923 11.70 8.60 -22.14
CA GLN A 923 12.16 8.26 -20.80
C GLN A 923 13.45 7.46 -20.81
N ASN A 924 13.59 6.54 -21.76
CA ASN A 924 14.82 5.77 -21.93
C ASN A 924 15.99 6.70 -22.29
N LEU A 925 15.78 7.70 -23.16
CA LEU A 925 16.82 8.67 -23.54
C LEU A 925 17.39 9.43 -22.35
N THR A 926 16.52 9.94 -21.48
CA THR A 926 16.95 10.71 -20.31
C THR A 926 17.70 9.83 -19.29
N SER A 927 17.34 8.55 -19.21
CA SER A 927 17.96 7.60 -18.27
C SER A 927 19.36 7.14 -18.67
N PHE A 928 19.64 7.11 -19.98
CA PHE A 928 20.96 6.72 -20.51
C PHE A 928 21.89 7.90 -20.71
N GLY A 929 21.49 9.10 -20.30
CA GLY A 929 22.30 10.31 -20.47
C GLY A 929 22.46 10.74 -21.91
N VAL A 930 21.55 10.29 -22.80
CA VAL A 930 21.54 10.67 -24.22
C VAL A 930 20.94 12.06 -24.35
N GLY A 931 21.68 12.96 -24.99
CA GLY A 931 21.20 14.31 -25.28
C GLY A 931 20.06 14.28 -26.28
N TYR A 932 19.04 15.09 -26.04
CA TYR A 932 17.93 15.24 -26.95
C TYR A 932 17.71 16.70 -27.30
N PHE A 933 17.93 17.06 -28.57
CA PHE A 933 17.95 18.43 -29.08
C PHE A 933 16.79 18.64 -30.02
N THR A 934 16.00 19.66 -29.78
CA THR A 934 15.00 20.15 -30.75
C THR A 934 15.55 21.41 -31.40
N ILE A 935 15.78 21.35 -32.71
CA ILE A 935 16.43 22.42 -33.48
C ILE A 935 15.43 23.03 -34.45
N ASP A 936 15.10 24.30 -34.22
CA ASP A 936 14.28 25.12 -35.11
C ASP A 936 15.04 26.39 -35.43
N SER A 937 15.37 26.59 -36.69
CA SER A 937 16.09 27.77 -37.15
C SER A 937 15.35 29.09 -36.96
N ARG A 938 14.02 29.01 -36.76
CA ARG A 938 13.19 30.20 -36.47
C ARG A 938 13.37 30.69 -35.04
N ASN A 939 13.77 29.80 -34.16
CA ASN A 939 13.99 30.06 -32.73
C ASN A 939 15.49 30.14 -32.38
N GLY A 940 16.37 30.45 -33.36
CA GLY A 940 17.81 30.58 -33.12
C GLY A 940 18.59 29.26 -33.09
N GLY A 941 17.96 28.13 -33.39
CA GLY A 941 18.63 26.84 -33.47
C GLY A 941 19.57 26.77 -34.71
N VAL A 942 20.73 26.13 -34.55
CA VAL A 942 21.74 25.93 -35.58
C VAL A 942 21.80 24.46 -35.98
N TYR A 943 21.75 24.23 -37.30
CA TYR A 943 22.05 22.94 -37.92
C TYR A 943 22.85 23.17 -39.21
N ARG A 944 24.14 22.82 -39.21
CA ARG A 944 25.01 23.02 -40.36
C ARG A 944 25.03 21.79 -41.28
N LYS A 945 23.91 21.56 -41.93
CA LYS A 945 23.75 20.44 -42.87
C LYS A 945 24.75 20.53 -44.03
N GLU A 946 25.00 21.74 -44.58
CA GLU A 946 25.89 21.95 -45.67
C GLU A 946 27.33 21.49 -45.36
N LEU A 947 27.77 21.61 -44.12
CA LEU A 947 29.07 21.13 -43.67
C LEU A 947 29.14 19.62 -43.69
N LEU A 948 28.07 18.95 -43.20
CA LEU A 948 27.97 17.48 -43.22
C LEU A 948 27.87 16.95 -44.66
N ASP A 949 27.14 17.63 -45.53
CA ASP A 949 27.01 17.25 -46.97
C ASP A 949 28.31 17.39 -47.73
N ALA A 950 29.18 18.33 -47.34
CA ALA A 950 30.50 18.52 -47.92
C ALA A 950 31.56 17.51 -47.47
N MET A 951 31.33 16.81 -46.37
CA MET A 951 32.25 15.81 -45.83
C MET A 951 32.19 14.49 -46.63
N PRO A 952 33.29 13.72 -46.72
CA PRO A 952 33.23 12.38 -47.31
C PRO A 952 32.36 11.46 -46.46
N ALA A 953 31.45 10.73 -47.10
CA ALA A 953 30.62 9.74 -46.41
C ALA A 953 31.45 8.51 -46.06
N VAL A 954 31.33 8.05 -44.81
CA VAL A 954 31.81 6.74 -44.38
C VAL A 954 30.88 5.63 -44.91
N GLU A 955 29.59 5.91 -44.82
CA GLU A 955 28.52 5.08 -45.40
C GLU A 955 27.37 5.98 -45.86
N GLU A 956 26.82 5.67 -47.02
CA GLU A 956 25.67 6.37 -47.55
C GLU A 956 24.64 5.37 -48.07
N THR A 957 23.41 5.51 -47.61
CA THR A 957 22.27 4.69 -48.02
C THR A 957 21.28 5.52 -48.83
N ARG A 958 20.12 4.97 -49.13
CA ARG A 958 19.07 5.69 -49.85
C ARG A 958 18.61 6.93 -49.07
N PHE A 959 18.44 6.82 -47.77
CA PHE A 959 17.84 7.84 -46.92
C PHE A 959 18.78 8.42 -45.88
N VAL A 960 19.86 7.72 -45.51
CA VAL A 960 20.73 8.04 -44.40
C VAL A 960 22.16 8.22 -44.85
N ARG A 961 22.88 9.16 -44.23
CA ARG A 961 24.29 9.38 -44.46
C ARG A 961 25.05 9.41 -43.15
N HIS A 962 26.19 8.73 -43.11
CA HIS A 962 27.12 8.68 -42.02
C HIS A 962 28.44 9.38 -42.41
N VAL A 963 28.86 10.34 -41.62
CA VAL A 963 30.12 11.07 -41.76
C VAL A 963 30.94 10.97 -40.47
N ARG A 964 32.26 11.11 -40.59
CA ARG A 964 33.18 11.02 -39.44
C ARG A 964 34.10 12.22 -39.41
N PHE A 965 34.26 12.83 -38.27
CA PHE A 965 35.20 13.91 -37.98
C PHE A 965 36.56 13.34 -37.58
N ASP A 966 37.63 14.05 -37.92
CA ASP A 966 39.00 13.68 -37.56
C ASP A 966 39.29 13.83 -36.06
N LYS A 967 38.55 14.72 -35.39
CA LYS A 967 38.63 14.96 -33.95
C LYS A 967 37.27 14.69 -33.29
N PRO A 968 37.24 14.28 -32.00
CA PRO A 968 36.00 14.16 -31.27
C PRO A 968 35.23 15.47 -31.24
N LEU A 969 33.93 15.37 -31.41
CA LEU A 969 33.00 16.47 -31.20
C LEU A 969 32.87 16.71 -29.70
N ARG A 970 32.69 17.97 -29.31
CA ARG A 970 32.41 18.31 -27.92
C ARG A 970 30.93 18.60 -27.78
N ILE A 971 30.25 17.71 -27.01
CA ILE A 971 28.80 17.77 -26.78
C ILE A 971 28.57 18.36 -25.42
N LEU A 972 27.83 19.44 -25.33
CA LEU A 972 27.47 20.16 -24.11
C LEU A 972 25.94 20.17 -23.97
N MET A 973 25.45 19.78 -22.77
CA MET A 973 24.02 19.67 -22.49
C MET A 973 23.69 20.31 -21.15
N ASP A 974 22.86 21.34 -21.14
CA ASP A 974 22.31 21.95 -19.94
C ASP A 974 20.75 21.88 -19.94
N GLY A 975 20.22 20.75 -19.58
CA GLY A 975 18.76 20.54 -19.54
C GLY A 975 18.00 21.42 -18.55
N LYS A 976 18.68 22.06 -17.59
CA LYS A 976 18.06 23.01 -16.67
C LYS A 976 17.84 24.37 -17.33
N LYS A 977 18.79 24.79 -18.12
CA LYS A 977 18.69 26.02 -18.93
C LYS A 977 18.10 25.75 -20.31
N GLN A 978 17.83 24.47 -20.63
CA GLN A 978 17.35 24.00 -21.95
C GLN A 978 18.35 24.29 -23.10
N GLU A 979 19.61 24.51 -22.82
CA GLU A 979 20.63 24.78 -23.80
C GLU A 979 21.42 23.53 -24.15
N GLY A 980 21.70 23.34 -25.44
CA GLY A 980 22.53 22.24 -25.92
C GLY A 980 23.33 22.62 -27.15
N ALA A 981 24.57 22.15 -27.20
CA ALA A 981 25.46 22.41 -28.36
C ALA A 981 26.31 21.17 -28.67
N VAL A 982 26.54 20.95 -29.97
CA VAL A 982 27.56 20.03 -30.47
C VAL A 982 28.59 20.90 -31.19
N LEU A 983 29.80 20.95 -30.66
CA LEU A 983 30.89 21.78 -31.16
C LEU A 983 31.81 20.98 -32.10
N ILE A 984 32.40 21.64 -33.07
CA ILE A 984 33.32 21.08 -34.07
C ILE A 984 34.76 21.30 -33.61
#